data_29bbef67668590dcbf3137f6f47365ab
#
_entry.id   29bbef67668590dcbf3137f6f47365ab
#
_cell.length_a   1.000
_cell.length_b   1.000
_cell.length_c   1.000
_cell.angle_alpha   90.00
_cell.angle_beta   90.00
_cell.angle_gamma   90.00
#
_symmetry.space_group_name_H-M   'P 1'
#
loop_
_entity.id
_entity.type
_entity.pdbx_description
1 polymer ?
#
loop_
_entity_poly.entity_id
_entity_poly.type
_entity_poly.pdbx_seq_one_letter_code
_entity_poly.pdbx_strand_id
1 'polypeptide(L)'
;MTEFVIQEPKYFEEIASELELTSGQVEVVLELIAEWATVPFIARYRKEKTKNLDEEQIRKIITSKTRIENLYEAKKTAINWIVEQGKMTDDLFENILKAQSLKEVEDIYKPYKSKKKTKAMIAIENGFQIVADKIKKNIDILPDDVILKDLLQSFSYEEIIEWSIEIIWAEISANADLRADLIETLKKYWEINSKYKTEKSLEKLNEKDKNQIPKFDLYNDYNLKIRYIKPYQILALNRGENLWILNVKIEKTEKTFEWIVFHYARILRVKLPFLRQLEEWFKKWYDALFSSVENELRSNLSEAWEDDAISTFKVNLSKLLLTKPEYGKSILAIDPGYAAGCKICILDNLGNPLAFSKIFLHKEELAKNELSNLLKKYDVDVIIVGNGTGSKETIALLWWLTTKDIFIVNESGASVYSASKVAQEEFPELDSLDRGTISLWRRFIDPLSELVKVPVGSIWVGLYQHDVQAKKLEEELGNVVEDVVNEVWVNVNNASSYVLNYISGIDKRLAKKIYNNRPYKSREDLKKQMTEKTYEQAIWFLRIPESEEKLDNTDIHPEQYNLAKFVIAEFAGENLQEFFDENFEKLKKLYDDVNIWTLEFILDSYKNAGIEKRTISTHKKAIAGGYVDAKEWDIVEGIVKNVVPFGAFVDVGLKQDGLVHISQIWDKYVKDAKEVFEVGQDVRVKILWIDEKTWRISLGMRGV
;
A
#
# COMPACT_ATOMS: atom_id res chain seq x y z
N MET A 1 18.09 -36.41 28.82
CA MET A 1 18.20 -35.43 27.74
C MET A 1 16.89 -34.67 27.77
N THR A 2 16.91 -33.40 28.14
CA THR A 2 15.73 -32.55 28.05
C THR A 2 15.43 -32.42 26.57
N GLU A 3 14.26 -32.90 26.14
CA GLU A 3 13.80 -32.74 24.75
C GLU A 3 13.39 -31.28 24.58
N PHE A 4 14.20 -30.51 23.85
CA PHE A 4 13.87 -29.11 23.47
C PHE A 4 12.81 -29.09 22.37
N VAL A 5 11.55 -29.24 22.76
CA VAL A 5 10.41 -29.28 21.83
C VAL A 5 9.59 -27.98 21.95
N ILE A 6 9.38 -27.34 20.83
CA ILE A 6 8.50 -26.17 20.77
C ILE A 6 7.04 -26.64 20.61
N GLN A 7 6.13 -26.07 21.40
CA GLN A 7 4.70 -26.33 21.27
C GLN A 7 4.13 -25.59 20.06
N GLU A 8 3.14 -26.18 19.42
CA GLU A 8 2.42 -25.51 18.34
C GLU A 8 1.73 -24.24 18.86
N PRO A 9 1.73 -23.14 18.09
CA PRO A 9 1.11 -21.89 18.52
C PRO A 9 -0.41 -22.02 18.60
N LYS A 10 -0.99 -21.35 19.58
CA LYS A 10 -2.44 -21.24 19.74
C LYS A 10 -2.99 -20.11 18.86
N TYR A 11 -3.03 -20.35 17.56
CA TYR A 11 -3.39 -19.35 16.54
C TYR A 11 -4.64 -18.55 16.88
N PHE A 12 -5.73 -19.22 17.30
CA PHE A 12 -7.00 -18.55 17.51
C PHE A 12 -6.96 -17.56 18.67
N GLU A 13 -6.30 -17.92 19.78
CA GLU A 13 -6.19 -17.10 20.97
C GLU A 13 -5.23 -15.92 20.73
N GLU A 14 -4.09 -16.17 20.09
CA GLU A 14 -3.06 -15.16 19.82
C GLU A 14 -3.58 -14.09 18.84
N ILE A 15 -4.18 -14.51 17.72
CA ILE A 15 -4.74 -13.59 16.72
C ILE A 15 -5.91 -12.80 17.30
N ALA A 16 -6.80 -13.47 18.06
CA ALA A 16 -7.94 -12.83 18.70
C ALA A 16 -7.49 -11.72 19.67
N SER A 17 -6.46 -11.99 20.48
CA SER A 17 -5.89 -11.00 21.39
C SER A 17 -5.23 -9.82 20.66
N GLU A 18 -4.51 -10.10 19.57
CA GLU A 18 -3.81 -9.08 18.77
C GLU A 18 -4.78 -8.13 18.07
N LEU A 19 -5.88 -8.67 17.51
CA LEU A 19 -6.83 -7.92 16.69
C LEU A 19 -8.08 -7.47 17.44
N GLU A 20 -8.13 -7.66 18.76
CA GLU A 20 -9.30 -7.34 19.62
C GLU A 20 -10.59 -8.06 19.14
N LEU A 21 -10.46 -9.32 18.68
CA LEU A 21 -11.54 -10.16 18.20
C LEU A 21 -11.82 -11.30 19.19
N THR A 22 -12.88 -12.07 18.92
CA THR A 22 -13.13 -13.32 19.64
C THR A 22 -12.46 -14.50 18.94
N SER A 23 -11.97 -15.49 19.72
CA SER A 23 -11.34 -16.69 19.14
C SER A 23 -12.27 -17.43 18.15
N GLY A 24 -13.59 -17.44 18.40
CA GLY A 24 -14.56 -18.04 17.48
C GLY A 24 -14.69 -17.31 16.14
N GLN A 25 -14.50 -15.98 16.09
CA GLN A 25 -14.46 -15.24 14.82
C GLN A 25 -13.22 -15.63 14.01
N VAL A 26 -12.06 -15.74 14.66
CA VAL A 26 -10.82 -16.13 14.02
C VAL A 26 -10.91 -17.57 13.49
N GLU A 27 -11.44 -18.51 14.31
CA GLU A 27 -11.63 -19.91 13.95
C GLU A 27 -12.49 -20.04 12.69
N VAL A 28 -13.68 -19.44 12.69
CA VAL A 28 -14.62 -19.48 11.55
C VAL A 28 -13.99 -18.90 10.27
N VAL A 29 -13.26 -17.80 10.37
CA VAL A 29 -12.57 -17.23 9.19
C VAL A 29 -11.54 -18.19 8.65
N LEU A 30 -10.69 -18.78 9.51
CA LEU A 30 -9.65 -19.69 9.08
C LEU A 30 -10.20 -21.01 8.53
N GLU A 31 -11.32 -21.50 9.04
CA GLU A 31 -12.04 -22.64 8.47
C GLU A 31 -12.57 -22.33 7.07
N LEU A 32 -13.25 -21.20 6.90
CA LEU A 32 -13.76 -20.77 5.58
C LEU A 32 -12.64 -20.61 4.55
N ILE A 33 -11.48 -20.04 4.96
CA ILE A 33 -10.31 -19.95 4.08
C ILE A 33 -9.74 -21.32 3.73
N ALA A 34 -9.69 -22.25 4.69
CA ALA A 34 -9.28 -23.63 4.44
C ALA A 34 -10.22 -24.37 3.47
N GLU A 35 -11.48 -23.98 3.43
CA GLU A 35 -12.48 -24.43 2.46
C GLU A 35 -12.38 -23.69 1.12
N TRP A 36 -11.35 -22.86 0.90
CA TRP A 36 -11.11 -22.07 -0.30
C TRP A 36 -12.10 -20.92 -0.54
N ALA A 37 -12.80 -20.46 0.50
CA ALA A 37 -13.61 -19.25 0.39
C ALA A 37 -12.71 -18.02 0.26
N THR A 38 -13.07 -17.08 -0.61
CA THR A 38 -12.31 -15.85 -0.84
C THR A 38 -12.69 -14.76 0.17
N VAL A 39 -11.81 -13.79 0.38
CA VAL A 39 -12.03 -12.68 1.32
C VAL A 39 -13.32 -11.90 1.01
N PRO A 40 -13.59 -11.44 -0.24
CA PRO A 40 -14.81 -10.71 -0.54
C PRO A 40 -16.08 -11.57 -0.32
N PHE A 41 -16.02 -12.88 -0.60
CA PHE A 41 -17.14 -13.78 -0.35
C PHE A 41 -17.44 -13.91 1.15
N ILE A 42 -16.41 -14.11 1.99
CA ILE A 42 -16.56 -14.22 3.44
C ILE A 42 -17.14 -12.92 4.01
N ALA A 43 -16.54 -11.79 3.67
CA ALA A 43 -16.93 -10.48 4.21
C ALA A 43 -18.38 -10.09 3.89
N ARG A 44 -18.90 -10.52 2.75
CA ARG A 44 -20.23 -10.09 2.28
C ARG A 44 -21.31 -11.12 2.52
N TYR A 45 -21.01 -12.39 2.35
CA TYR A 45 -22.02 -13.46 2.32
C TYR A 45 -21.90 -14.48 3.46
N ARG A 46 -20.95 -14.27 4.38
CA ARG A 46 -20.80 -15.06 5.61
C ARG A 46 -20.73 -14.15 6.86
N LYS A 47 -21.31 -12.96 6.79
CA LYS A 47 -21.33 -11.95 7.86
C LYS A 47 -21.87 -12.50 9.18
N GLU A 48 -22.89 -13.31 9.12
CA GLU A 48 -23.48 -13.92 10.30
C GLU A 48 -22.51 -14.85 11.01
N LYS A 49 -21.79 -15.69 10.26
CA LYS A 49 -20.79 -16.59 10.82
C LYS A 49 -19.58 -15.83 11.40
N THR A 50 -19.15 -14.77 10.73
CA THR A 50 -17.99 -13.95 11.13
C THR A 50 -18.35 -12.83 12.09
N LYS A 51 -19.64 -12.62 12.41
CA LYS A 51 -20.14 -11.49 13.21
C LYS A 51 -19.72 -10.14 12.63
N ASN A 52 -19.99 -9.93 11.33
CA ASN A 52 -19.76 -8.70 10.57
C ASN A 52 -18.29 -8.26 10.41
N LEU A 53 -17.35 -9.18 10.28
CA LEU A 53 -15.99 -8.82 9.89
C LEU A 53 -15.95 -8.32 8.44
N ASP A 54 -15.21 -7.23 8.23
CA ASP A 54 -14.94 -6.66 6.92
C ASP A 54 -13.73 -7.32 6.21
N GLU A 55 -13.51 -6.97 4.95
CA GLU A 55 -12.42 -7.50 4.13
C GLU A 55 -11.04 -7.24 4.76
N GLU A 56 -10.85 -6.07 5.35
CA GLU A 56 -9.58 -5.69 5.98
C GLU A 56 -9.31 -6.53 7.24
N GLN A 57 -10.31 -6.70 8.09
CA GLN A 57 -10.22 -7.53 9.29
C GLN A 57 -9.92 -8.99 8.95
N ILE A 58 -10.57 -9.54 7.93
CA ILE A 58 -10.32 -10.92 7.45
C ILE A 58 -8.89 -11.06 6.93
N ARG A 59 -8.39 -10.09 6.13
CA ARG A 59 -6.99 -10.10 5.66
C ARG A 59 -6.00 -9.98 6.81
N LYS A 60 -6.29 -9.17 7.83
CA LYS A 60 -5.46 -9.10 9.03
C LYS A 60 -5.36 -10.43 9.75
N ILE A 61 -6.45 -11.19 9.87
CA ILE A 61 -6.44 -12.55 10.45
C ILE A 61 -5.51 -13.47 9.63
N ILE A 62 -5.62 -13.46 8.30
CA ILE A 62 -4.79 -14.29 7.41
C ILE A 62 -3.32 -13.91 7.52
N THR A 63 -3.03 -12.61 7.53
CA THR A 63 -1.65 -12.09 7.64
C THR A 63 -1.04 -12.42 9.00
N SER A 64 -1.79 -12.26 10.10
CA SER A 64 -1.34 -12.61 11.45
C SER A 64 -1.10 -14.12 11.57
N LYS A 65 -1.96 -14.96 11.01
CA LYS A 65 -1.72 -16.41 10.94
C LYS A 65 -0.40 -16.73 10.24
N THR A 66 -0.20 -16.19 9.04
CA THR A 66 1.03 -16.40 8.25
C THR A 66 2.27 -15.92 9.01
N ARG A 67 2.19 -14.78 9.70
CA ARG A 67 3.28 -14.24 10.52
C ARG A 67 3.62 -15.17 11.69
N ILE A 68 2.61 -15.68 12.40
CA ILE A 68 2.80 -16.61 13.53
C ILE A 68 3.38 -17.94 13.02
N GLU A 69 2.89 -18.48 11.91
CA GLU A 69 3.44 -19.70 11.28
C GLU A 69 4.91 -19.52 10.89
N ASN A 70 5.24 -18.43 10.21
CA ASN A 70 6.62 -18.14 9.82
C ASN A 70 7.55 -17.99 11.03
N LEU A 71 7.09 -17.34 12.10
CA LEU A 71 7.84 -17.18 13.34
C LEU A 71 8.05 -18.54 14.03
N TYR A 72 7.02 -19.37 14.10
CA TYR A 72 7.08 -20.71 14.65
C TYR A 72 8.09 -21.61 13.90
N GLU A 73 8.02 -21.63 12.57
CA GLU A 73 8.95 -22.41 11.75
C GLU A 73 10.39 -21.90 11.83
N ALA A 74 10.58 -20.57 11.94
CA ALA A 74 11.89 -20.00 12.18
C ALA A 74 12.48 -20.41 13.53
N LYS A 75 11.67 -20.35 14.62
CA LYS A 75 12.06 -20.82 15.95
C LYS A 75 12.42 -22.30 15.94
N LYS A 76 11.57 -23.12 15.34
CA LYS A 76 11.79 -24.57 15.22
C LYS A 76 13.08 -24.90 14.45
N THR A 77 13.32 -24.19 13.35
CA THR A 77 14.54 -24.34 12.55
C THR A 77 15.77 -23.95 13.36
N ALA A 78 15.74 -22.84 14.07
CA ALA A 78 16.84 -22.37 14.91
C ALA A 78 17.15 -23.35 16.05
N ILE A 79 16.11 -23.84 16.74
CA ILE A 79 16.24 -24.82 17.84
C ILE A 79 16.87 -26.11 17.32
N ASN A 80 16.32 -26.69 16.26
CA ASN A 80 16.82 -27.95 15.69
C ASN A 80 18.30 -27.84 15.30
N TRP A 81 18.66 -26.76 14.60
CA TRP A 81 20.04 -26.54 14.18
C TRP A 81 21.03 -26.39 15.33
N ILE A 82 20.64 -25.67 16.41
CA ILE A 82 21.50 -25.46 17.56
C ILE A 82 21.61 -26.78 18.39
N VAL A 83 20.52 -27.56 18.49
CA VAL A 83 20.49 -28.86 19.12
C VAL A 83 21.41 -29.85 18.37
N GLU A 84 21.34 -29.90 17.03
CA GLU A 84 22.23 -30.74 16.22
C GLU A 84 23.72 -30.42 16.43
N GLN A 85 24.05 -29.16 16.76
CA GLN A 85 25.43 -28.78 17.11
C GLN A 85 25.80 -29.07 18.55
N GLY A 86 24.89 -29.59 19.38
CA GLY A 86 25.13 -29.86 20.81
C GLY A 86 25.35 -28.61 21.66
N LYS A 87 24.87 -27.44 21.18
CA LYS A 87 25.09 -26.12 21.81
C LYS A 87 23.85 -25.52 22.47
N MET A 88 22.73 -26.25 22.48
CA MET A 88 21.49 -25.74 23.09
C MET A 88 21.63 -25.75 24.61
N THR A 89 21.24 -24.66 25.23
CA THR A 89 21.13 -24.50 26.70
C THR A 89 19.71 -24.10 27.06
N ASP A 90 19.28 -24.32 28.30
CA ASP A 90 17.92 -23.95 28.74
C ASP A 90 17.66 -22.46 28.58
N ASP A 91 18.63 -21.60 28.93
CA ASP A 91 18.50 -20.12 28.74
C ASP A 91 18.36 -19.72 27.27
N LEU A 92 19.11 -20.38 26.38
CA LEU A 92 19.07 -20.12 24.95
C LEU A 92 17.72 -20.55 24.34
N PHE A 93 17.24 -21.71 24.78
CA PHE A 93 15.93 -22.22 24.39
C PHE A 93 14.80 -21.25 24.81
N GLU A 94 14.82 -20.81 26.08
CA GLU A 94 13.85 -19.81 26.55
C GLU A 94 13.93 -18.49 25.79
N ASN A 95 15.13 -17.99 25.45
CA ASN A 95 15.30 -16.76 24.68
C ASN A 95 14.72 -16.89 23.27
N ILE A 96 14.91 -18.04 22.60
CA ILE A 96 14.29 -18.29 21.29
C ILE A 96 12.76 -18.35 21.43
N LEU A 97 12.24 -18.99 22.48
CA LEU A 97 10.78 -19.02 22.70
C LEU A 97 10.18 -17.63 22.93
N LYS A 98 10.87 -16.76 23.66
CA LYS A 98 10.44 -15.38 23.97
C LYS A 98 10.51 -14.43 22.77
N ALA A 99 11.30 -14.76 21.74
CA ALA A 99 11.43 -13.90 20.55
C ALA A 99 10.06 -13.66 19.88
N GLN A 100 9.76 -12.41 19.57
CA GLN A 100 8.47 -11.99 19.00
C GLN A 100 8.53 -11.68 17.50
N SER A 101 9.73 -11.64 16.92
CA SER A 101 9.95 -11.37 15.51
C SER A 101 10.94 -12.33 14.87
N LEU A 102 10.81 -12.50 13.54
CA LEU A 102 11.76 -13.28 12.74
C LEU A 102 13.19 -12.76 12.90
N LYS A 103 13.33 -11.45 13.04
CA LYS A 103 14.62 -10.79 13.21
C LYS A 103 15.27 -11.14 14.56
N GLU A 104 14.50 -11.12 15.64
CA GLU A 104 15.00 -11.56 16.95
C GLU A 104 15.47 -13.01 16.93
N VAL A 105 14.69 -13.91 16.29
CA VAL A 105 15.12 -15.30 16.11
C VAL A 105 16.40 -15.37 15.28
N GLU A 106 16.50 -14.60 14.20
CA GLU A 106 17.69 -14.57 13.35
C GLU A 106 18.92 -14.02 14.10
N ASP A 107 18.75 -12.96 14.88
CA ASP A 107 19.85 -12.38 15.68
C ASP A 107 20.36 -13.38 16.74
N ILE A 108 19.47 -14.13 17.41
CA ILE A 108 19.85 -15.19 18.35
C ILE A 108 20.55 -16.36 17.60
N TYR A 109 20.05 -16.71 16.43
CA TYR A 109 20.54 -17.85 15.65
C TYR A 109 21.80 -17.54 14.83
N LYS A 110 22.02 -16.28 14.44
CA LYS A 110 23.14 -15.84 13.59
C LYS A 110 24.54 -16.31 14.03
N PRO A 111 24.88 -16.28 15.33
CA PRO A 111 26.17 -16.80 15.81
C PRO A 111 26.37 -18.29 15.51
N TYR A 112 25.30 -19.06 15.44
CA TYR A 112 25.32 -20.50 15.21
C TYR A 112 25.25 -20.91 13.74
N LYS A 113 24.72 -20.00 12.87
CA LYS A 113 24.58 -20.21 11.42
C LYS A 113 25.91 -20.03 10.67
N SER A 114 26.83 -19.24 11.19
CA SER A 114 28.08 -18.92 10.51
C SER A 114 29.06 -20.09 10.50
N LYS A 115 29.47 -20.54 9.31
CA LYS A 115 30.60 -21.49 9.15
C LYS A 115 31.96 -20.86 9.53
N LYS A 116 32.07 -19.53 9.63
CA LYS A 116 33.24 -18.80 10.11
C LYS A 116 33.06 -18.56 11.62
N LYS A 117 33.88 -19.19 12.42
CA LYS A 117 33.94 -18.95 13.87
C LYS A 117 34.17 -17.44 14.12
N THR A 118 33.33 -16.84 14.95
CA THR A 118 33.57 -15.46 15.44
C THR A 118 34.75 -15.47 16.42
N LYS A 119 35.39 -14.33 16.65
CA LYS A 119 36.42 -14.19 17.65
C LYS A 119 35.95 -14.65 19.05
N ALA A 120 34.73 -14.29 19.42
CA ALA A 120 34.09 -14.71 20.66
C ALA A 120 33.96 -16.24 20.75
N MET A 121 33.55 -16.92 19.68
CA MET A 121 33.46 -18.40 19.66
C MET A 121 34.82 -19.06 19.82
N ILE A 122 35.83 -18.52 19.13
CA ILE A 122 37.23 -19.03 19.28
C ILE A 122 37.71 -18.80 20.71
N ALA A 123 37.39 -17.66 21.31
CA ALA A 123 37.74 -17.35 22.69
C ALA A 123 37.07 -18.31 23.68
N ILE A 124 35.80 -18.67 23.49
CA ILE A 124 35.08 -19.63 24.31
C ILE A 124 35.73 -21.03 24.17
N GLU A 125 36.03 -21.47 22.95
CA GLU A 125 36.70 -22.75 22.69
C GLU A 125 38.08 -22.84 23.34
N ASN A 126 38.79 -21.71 23.43
CA ASN A 126 40.09 -21.63 24.12
C ASN A 126 39.97 -21.50 25.65
N GLY A 127 38.74 -21.56 26.20
CA GLY A 127 38.53 -21.58 27.65
C GLY A 127 38.47 -20.19 28.31
N PHE A 128 38.40 -19.09 27.54
CA PHE A 128 38.43 -17.73 28.08
C PHE A 128 37.10 -17.30 28.73
N GLN A 129 36.03 -18.13 28.63
CA GLN A 129 34.74 -17.86 29.29
C GLN A 129 34.88 -17.63 30.80
N ILE A 130 35.74 -18.40 31.47
CA ILE A 130 35.97 -18.27 32.91
C ILE A 130 36.53 -16.90 33.26
N VAL A 131 37.42 -16.36 32.42
CA VAL A 131 38.00 -15.03 32.58
C VAL A 131 36.93 -13.94 32.30
N ALA A 132 36.14 -14.12 31.27
CA ALA A 132 35.02 -13.21 30.94
C ALA A 132 34.01 -13.14 32.12
N ASP A 133 33.68 -14.26 32.73
CA ASP A 133 32.76 -14.32 33.88
C ASP A 133 33.31 -13.66 35.14
N LYS A 134 34.64 -13.76 35.39
CA LYS A 134 35.31 -13.01 36.47
C LYS A 134 35.27 -11.50 36.19
N ILE A 135 35.57 -11.11 34.98
CA ILE A 135 35.50 -9.71 34.54
C ILE A 135 34.08 -9.16 34.82
N LYS A 136 33.04 -9.87 34.43
CA LYS A 136 31.63 -9.47 34.68
C LYS A 136 31.34 -9.33 36.18
N LYS A 137 31.96 -10.15 37.04
CA LYS A 137 31.77 -10.10 38.49
C LYS A 137 32.64 -9.04 39.20
N ASN A 138 33.39 -8.21 38.47
CA ASN A 138 34.38 -7.24 38.98
C ASN A 138 35.45 -7.87 39.88
N ILE A 139 35.90 -9.05 39.56
CA ILE A 139 37.03 -9.69 40.23
C ILE A 139 38.28 -9.27 39.46
N ASP A 140 39.21 -8.62 40.15
CA ASP A 140 40.49 -8.26 39.56
C ASP A 140 41.23 -9.53 39.10
N ILE A 141 41.72 -9.48 37.87
CA ILE A 141 42.46 -10.56 37.27
C ILE A 141 43.91 -10.11 37.21
N LEU A 142 44.76 -10.78 37.99
CA LEU A 142 46.19 -10.49 38.01
C LEU A 142 46.93 -11.52 37.15
N PRO A 143 48.10 -11.17 36.57
CA PRO A 143 48.90 -12.12 35.78
C PRO A 143 49.26 -13.42 36.52
N ASP A 144 49.32 -13.37 37.86
CA ASP A 144 49.68 -14.50 38.72
C ASP A 144 48.48 -15.38 39.13
N ASP A 145 47.29 -15.07 38.64
CA ASP A 145 46.05 -15.79 38.98
C ASP A 145 46.17 -17.28 38.55
N VAL A 146 45.83 -18.19 39.48
CA VAL A 146 45.90 -19.64 39.23
C VAL A 146 45.07 -20.07 38.00
N ILE A 147 43.98 -19.37 37.73
CA ILE A 147 43.09 -19.63 36.58
C ILE A 147 43.78 -19.33 35.24
N LEU A 148 44.75 -18.42 35.23
CA LEU A 148 45.48 -18.05 34.00
C LEU A 148 46.66 -18.99 33.73
N LYS A 149 47.09 -19.82 34.67
CA LYS A 149 48.32 -20.66 34.52
C LYS A 149 48.32 -21.54 33.28
N ASP A 150 47.19 -22.17 32.97
CA ASP A 150 47.08 -23.04 31.80
C ASP A 150 46.94 -22.23 30.51
N LEU A 151 46.25 -21.09 30.57
CA LEU A 151 46.04 -20.22 29.44
C LEU A 151 47.32 -19.45 29.04
N LEU A 152 48.11 -19.02 30.03
CA LEU A 152 49.40 -18.33 29.84
C LEU A 152 50.48 -19.19 29.19
N GLN A 153 50.30 -20.51 29.11
CA GLN A 153 51.21 -21.40 28.36
C GLN A 153 51.09 -21.19 26.83
N SER A 154 49.93 -20.74 26.34
CA SER A 154 49.62 -20.67 24.93
C SER A 154 49.31 -19.26 24.45
N PHE A 155 48.97 -18.33 25.35
CA PHE A 155 48.52 -16.98 25.04
C PHE A 155 49.14 -15.95 25.98
N SER A 156 49.32 -14.71 25.52
CA SER A 156 49.75 -13.61 26.39
C SER A 156 48.58 -13.14 27.29
N TYR A 157 48.93 -12.47 28.41
CA TYR A 157 47.92 -11.91 29.31
C TYR A 157 46.97 -10.93 28.59
N GLU A 158 47.55 -10.09 27.75
CA GLU A 158 46.81 -9.11 26.94
C GLU A 158 45.82 -9.77 25.96
N GLU A 159 46.24 -10.84 25.31
CA GLU A 159 45.38 -11.62 24.41
C GLU A 159 44.23 -12.26 25.15
N ILE A 160 44.49 -12.87 26.32
CA ILE A 160 43.45 -13.51 27.15
C ILE A 160 42.39 -12.46 27.55
N ILE A 161 42.81 -11.29 28.01
CA ILE A 161 41.89 -10.20 28.38
C ILE A 161 41.11 -9.69 27.13
N GLU A 162 41.80 -9.41 26.04
CA GLU A 162 41.16 -8.92 24.80
C GLU A 162 40.08 -9.90 24.32
N TRP A 163 40.38 -11.17 24.25
CA TRP A 163 39.45 -12.18 23.77
C TRP A 163 38.31 -12.46 24.75
N SER A 164 38.56 -12.33 26.05
CA SER A 164 37.53 -12.42 27.08
C SER A 164 36.52 -11.23 26.96
N ILE A 165 37.02 -10.06 26.60
CA ILE A 165 36.17 -8.89 26.32
C ILE A 165 35.35 -9.10 25.05
N GLU A 166 35.89 -9.78 24.01
CA GLU A 166 35.10 -10.13 22.81
C GLU A 166 33.89 -11.05 23.14
N ILE A 167 34.04 -11.95 24.13
CA ILE A 167 32.92 -12.78 24.63
C ILE A 167 31.85 -11.91 25.28
N ILE A 168 32.25 -11.03 26.20
CA ILE A 168 31.34 -10.11 26.88
C ILE A 168 30.61 -9.26 25.86
N TRP A 169 31.32 -8.76 24.84
CA TRP A 169 30.75 -7.97 23.77
C TRP A 169 29.73 -8.74 22.93
N ALA A 170 29.99 -9.98 22.59
CA ALA A 170 29.05 -10.82 21.85
C ALA A 170 27.75 -11.04 22.62
N GLU A 171 27.85 -11.30 23.97
CA GLU A 171 26.68 -11.40 24.85
C GLU A 171 25.88 -10.11 24.90
N ILE A 172 26.54 -8.98 25.00
CA ILE A 172 25.95 -7.64 24.99
C ILE A 172 25.21 -7.37 23.68
N SER A 173 25.87 -7.60 22.56
CA SER A 173 25.30 -7.34 21.23
C SER A 173 24.10 -8.24 20.91
N ALA A 174 24.02 -9.42 21.51
CA ALA A 174 22.93 -10.36 21.36
C ALA A 174 21.75 -10.11 22.33
N ASN A 175 21.87 -9.16 23.28
CA ASN A 175 20.83 -8.91 24.25
C ASN A 175 19.68 -8.11 23.62
N ALA A 176 18.52 -8.75 23.43
CA ALA A 176 17.36 -8.16 22.77
C ALA A 176 16.73 -7.01 23.59
N ASP A 177 16.64 -7.16 24.92
CA ASP A 177 16.06 -6.13 25.79
C ASP A 177 16.85 -4.84 25.73
N LEU A 178 18.17 -4.96 25.70
CA LEU A 178 19.06 -3.84 25.61
C LEU A 178 18.95 -3.12 24.26
N ARG A 179 18.83 -3.87 23.16
CA ARG A 179 18.62 -3.29 21.83
C ARG A 179 17.29 -2.54 21.76
N ALA A 180 16.23 -3.13 22.30
CA ALA A 180 14.89 -2.50 22.33
C ALA A 180 14.91 -1.19 23.13
N ASP A 181 15.53 -1.19 24.31
CA ASP A 181 15.67 -0.02 25.17
C ASP A 181 16.52 1.08 24.51
N LEU A 182 17.57 0.69 23.80
CA LEU A 182 18.41 1.62 23.02
C LEU A 182 17.60 2.24 21.86
N ILE A 183 16.83 1.45 21.11
CA ILE A 183 15.97 1.95 20.04
C ILE A 183 14.93 2.95 20.57
N GLU A 184 14.30 2.63 21.71
CA GLU A 184 13.31 3.52 22.33
C GLU A 184 13.94 4.83 22.78
N THR A 185 15.13 4.75 23.36
CA THR A 185 15.90 5.94 23.77
C THR A 185 16.28 6.80 22.57
N LEU A 186 16.73 6.19 21.47
CA LEU A 186 17.04 6.89 20.23
C LEU A 186 15.80 7.60 19.69
N LYS A 187 14.66 6.94 19.65
CA LYS A 187 13.39 7.56 19.20
C LYS A 187 13.04 8.79 20.02
N LYS A 188 13.27 8.76 21.33
CA LYS A 188 12.82 9.79 22.27
C LYS A 188 13.72 11.03 22.30
N TYR A 189 15.04 10.84 22.22
CA TYR A 189 15.98 11.92 22.56
C TYR A 189 16.85 12.39 21.39
N TRP A 190 16.98 11.61 20.30
CA TRP A 190 17.97 11.87 19.29
C TRP A 190 17.42 12.61 18.07
N GLU A 191 18.37 13.09 17.26
CA GLU A 191 18.09 13.92 16.10
C GLU A 191 18.62 13.23 14.85
N ILE A 192 17.83 13.29 13.78
CA ILE A 192 18.23 12.91 12.46
C ILE A 192 18.74 14.17 11.73
N ASN A 193 19.92 14.07 11.18
CA ASN A 193 20.57 15.15 10.44
C ASN A 193 20.69 14.75 8.98
N SER A 194 20.45 15.69 8.07
CA SER A 194 20.77 15.48 6.67
C SER A 194 21.44 16.69 6.04
N LYS A 195 22.38 16.42 5.15
CA LYS A 195 23.12 17.42 4.37
C LYS A 195 23.33 16.91 2.96
N TYR A 196 23.52 17.82 2.01
CA TYR A 196 23.97 17.45 0.69
C TYR A 196 25.29 16.67 0.76
N LYS A 197 25.46 15.72 -0.13
CA LYS A 197 26.78 15.11 -0.37
C LYS A 197 27.73 16.14 -0.94
N THR A 198 29.01 15.84 -0.91
CA THR A 198 30.05 16.76 -1.43
C THR A 198 29.80 17.12 -2.89
N GLU A 199 30.14 18.34 -3.31
CA GLU A 199 30.00 18.84 -4.69
C GLU A 199 30.56 17.85 -5.72
N LYS A 200 31.75 17.28 -5.46
CA LYS A 200 32.33 16.22 -6.31
C LYS A 200 31.46 14.98 -6.45
N SER A 201 30.64 14.66 -5.46
CA SER A 201 29.71 13.53 -5.52
C SER A 201 28.46 13.90 -6.32
N LEU A 202 27.95 15.11 -6.15
CA LEU A 202 26.77 15.62 -6.87
C LEU A 202 27.07 15.82 -8.37
N GLU A 203 28.28 16.26 -8.73
CA GLU A 203 28.73 16.39 -10.13
C GLU A 203 28.70 15.06 -10.91
N LYS A 204 28.92 13.94 -10.21
CA LYS A 204 28.92 12.58 -10.82
C LYS A 204 27.54 12.03 -11.10
N LEU A 205 26.48 12.67 -10.62
CA LEU A 205 25.11 12.26 -10.88
C LEU A 205 24.78 12.44 -12.37
N ASN A 206 23.87 11.60 -12.88
CA ASN A 206 23.31 11.78 -14.22
C ASN A 206 22.41 13.04 -14.28
N GLU A 207 22.15 13.57 -15.46
CA GLU A 207 21.37 14.82 -15.64
C GLU A 207 19.95 14.72 -15.06
N LYS A 208 19.33 13.52 -15.11
CA LYS A 208 17.99 13.29 -14.54
C LYS A 208 18.00 13.47 -13.02
N ASP A 209 19.04 12.96 -12.34
CA ASP A 209 19.14 13.04 -10.88
C ASP A 209 19.63 14.43 -10.43
N LYS A 210 20.49 15.10 -11.20
CA LYS A 210 20.87 16.50 -10.96
C LYS A 210 19.65 17.43 -10.95
N ASN A 211 18.70 17.22 -11.85
CA ASN A 211 17.45 17.97 -11.91
C ASN A 211 16.52 17.72 -10.69
N GLN A 212 16.83 16.70 -9.86
CA GLN A 212 16.11 16.45 -8.61
C GLN A 212 16.70 17.21 -7.42
N ILE A 213 17.97 17.66 -7.48
CA ILE A 213 18.66 18.29 -6.35
C ILE A 213 17.83 19.41 -5.71
N PRO A 214 17.24 20.37 -6.45
CA PRO A 214 16.47 21.47 -5.85
C PRO A 214 15.26 21.01 -5.04
N LYS A 215 14.76 19.80 -5.28
CA LYS A 215 13.62 19.24 -4.51
C LYS A 215 13.99 18.88 -3.08
N PHE A 216 15.30 18.77 -2.81
CA PHE A 216 15.84 18.41 -1.49
C PHE A 216 16.43 19.61 -0.74
N ASP A 217 16.27 20.85 -1.22
CA ASP A 217 16.78 22.06 -0.56
C ASP A 217 16.33 22.16 0.90
N LEU A 218 15.08 21.79 1.19
CA LEU A 218 14.53 21.79 2.55
C LEU A 218 15.20 20.77 3.49
N TYR A 219 15.90 19.80 2.93
CA TYR A 219 16.60 18.75 3.68
C TYR A 219 18.13 18.95 3.69
N ASN A 220 18.61 20.04 3.12
CA ASN A 220 20.00 20.45 3.29
C ASN A 220 20.13 21.21 4.62
N ASP A 221 21.12 20.84 5.45
CA ASP A 221 21.25 21.32 6.83
C ASP A 221 20.00 21.10 7.70
N TYR A 222 19.30 19.99 7.43
CA TYR A 222 18.11 19.59 8.15
C TYR A 222 18.47 18.87 9.45
N ASN A 223 17.79 19.27 10.54
CA ASN A 223 17.92 18.66 11.86
C ASN A 223 16.55 18.55 12.52
N LEU A 224 16.15 17.35 12.95
CA LEU A 224 14.89 17.14 13.63
C LEU A 224 15.00 15.98 14.62
N LYS A 225 14.39 16.16 15.81
CA LYS A 225 14.22 15.05 16.78
C LYS A 225 13.37 13.94 16.17
N ILE A 226 13.85 12.70 16.28
CA ILE A 226 13.22 11.53 15.65
C ILE A 226 11.74 11.41 16.05
N ARG A 227 11.38 11.70 17.31
CA ARG A 227 10.00 11.66 17.80
C ARG A 227 9.02 12.61 17.10
N TYR A 228 9.53 13.63 16.41
CA TYR A 228 8.70 14.62 15.70
C TYR A 228 8.72 14.43 14.18
N ILE A 229 9.52 13.48 13.69
CA ILE A 229 9.64 13.26 12.27
C ILE A 229 8.30 12.75 11.71
N LYS A 230 7.92 13.34 10.59
CA LYS A 230 6.68 12.97 9.91
C LYS A 230 6.94 11.88 8.85
N PRO A 231 5.92 11.07 8.49
CA PRO A 231 6.01 10.02 7.48
C PRO A 231 6.75 10.45 6.21
N TYR A 232 6.24 11.46 5.57
CA TYR A 232 6.76 11.96 4.30
C TYR A 232 8.21 12.47 4.38
N GLN A 233 8.66 12.90 5.56
CA GLN A 233 10.03 13.37 5.75
C GLN A 233 11.01 12.20 5.71
N ILE A 234 10.67 11.07 6.32
CA ILE A 234 11.49 9.85 6.23
C ILE A 234 11.58 9.36 4.78
N LEU A 235 10.45 9.30 4.06
CA LEU A 235 10.45 8.89 2.65
C LEU A 235 11.30 9.84 1.79
N ALA A 236 11.19 11.15 2.02
CA ALA A 236 11.98 12.14 1.31
C ALA A 236 13.48 12.02 1.64
N LEU A 237 13.85 11.82 2.91
CA LEU A 237 15.23 11.59 3.34
C LEU A 237 15.83 10.32 2.72
N ASN A 238 15.08 9.21 2.78
CA ASN A 238 15.51 7.94 2.18
C ASN A 238 15.66 8.06 0.67
N ARG A 239 14.74 8.75 -0.01
CA ARG A 239 14.84 9.01 -1.45
C ARG A 239 16.07 9.84 -1.79
N GLY A 240 16.33 10.92 -1.03
CA GLY A 240 17.52 11.75 -1.23
C GLY A 240 18.82 10.97 -1.04
N GLU A 241 18.84 10.04 -0.09
CA GLU A 241 19.99 9.16 0.14
C GLU A 241 20.15 8.11 -0.97
N ASN A 242 19.07 7.47 -1.41
CA ASN A 242 19.07 6.50 -2.51
C ASN A 242 19.48 7.11 -3.85
N LEU A 243 19.13 8.37 -4.08
CA LEU A 243 19.57 9.16 -5.25
C LEU A 243 21.00 9.72 -5.10
N TRP A 244 21.68 9.40 -4.00
CA TRP A 244 23.04 9.91 -3.71
C TRP A 244 23.13 11.44 -3.58
N ILE A 245 22.01 12.11 -3.33
CA ILE A 245 21.93 13.57 -3.14
C ILE A 245 22.20 13.94 -1.68
N LEU A 246 21.56 13.25 -0.73
CA LEU A 246 21.67 13.51 0.70
C LEU A 246 22.61 12.52 1.40
N ASN A 247 23.20 12.97 2.49
CA ASN A 247 23.86 12.17 3.50
C ASN A 247 23.03 12.28 4.79
N VAL A 248 22.34 11.19 5.14
CA VAL A 248 21.40 11.15 6.27
C VAL A 248 22.03 10.36 7.41
N LYS A 249 22.08 10.93 8.61
CA LYS A 249 22.68 10.30 9.80
C LYS A 249 21.90 10.64 11.05
N ILE A 250 21.92 9.73 12.00
CA ILE A 250 21.54 10.02 13.39
C ILE A 250 22.81 10.50 14.10
N GLU A 251 22.73 11.63 14.79
CA GLU A 251 23.90 12.24 15.39
C GLU A 251 24.42 11.42 16.58
N LYS A 252 25.73 11.11 16.55
CA LYS A 252 26.44 10.47 17.63
C LYS A 252 27.00 11.55 18.56
N THR A 253 26.50 11.62 19.79
CA THR A 253 27.02 12.54 20.80
C THR A 253 27.81 11.81 21.87
N GLU A 254 28.71 12.49 22.53
CA GLU A 254 29.47 11.92 23.65
C GLU A 254 28.55 11.51 24.80
N LYS A 255 27.49 12.28 25.04
CA LYS A 255 26.42 11.93 25.99
C LYS A 255 25.72 10.59 25.68
N THR A 256 25.64 10.23 24.42
CA THR A 256 25.08 8.99 23.96
C THR A 256 25.96 7.80 24.36
N PHE A 257 27.27 7.96 24.18
CA PHE A 257 28.24 6.96 24.58
C PHE A 257 28.18 6.74 26.11
N GLU A 258 28.25 7.82 26.90
CA GLU A 258 28.14 7.77 28.36
C GLU A 258 26.84 7.11 28.82
N TRP A 259 25.73 7.44 28.17
CA TRP A 259 24.42 6.87 28.48
C TRP A 259 24.39 5.35 28.21
N ILE A 260 24.91 4.92 27.07
CA ILE A 260 24.99 3.51 26.72
C ILE A 260 25.85 2.77 27.73
N VAL A 261 27.04 3.28 28.02
CA VAL A 261 27.95 2.71 29.02
C VAL A 261 27.28 2.56 30.39
N PHE A 262 26.57 3.60 30.84
CA PHE A 262 25.86 3.59 32.12
C PHE A 262 24.70 2.58 32.13
N HIS A 263 23.94 2.47 31.04
CA HIS A 263 22.83 1.56 30.92
C HIS A 263 23.30 0.09 30.88
N TYR A 264 24.41 -0.15 30.21
CA TYR A 264 25.09 -1.45 30.19
C TYR A 264 25.62 -1.87 31.57
N ALA A 265 26.21 -0.93 32.29
CA ALA A 265 26.66 -1.19 33.65
C ALA A 265 25.53 -1.68 34.56
N ARG A 266 24.34 -1.08 34.39
CA ARG A 266 23.14 -1.42 35.15
C ARG A 266 22.60 -2.81 34.78
N ILE A 267 22.54 -3.14 33.52
CA ILE A 267 22.01 -4.44 33.03
C ILE A 267 22.96 -5.58 33.40
N LEU A 268 24.25 -5.41 33.14
CA LEU A 268 25.27 -6.40 33.45
C LEU A 268 25.68 -6.43 34.94
N ARG A 269 25.11 -5.54 35.77
CA ARG A 269 25.51 -5.35 37.19
C ARG A 269 27.00 -5.13 37.40
N VAL A 270 27.69 -4.55 36.40
CA VAL A 270 29.12 -4.25 36.42
C VAL A 270 29.37 -2.94 37.16
N LYS A 271 30.36 -2.87 38.05
CA LYS A 271 30.69 -1.62 38.76
C LYS A 271 31.38 -0.60 37.87
N LEU A 272 31.04 0.68 38.04
CA LEU A 272 31.56 1.81 37.27
C LEU A 272 33.09 1.91 37.14
N PRO A 273 33.91 1.60 38.16
CA PRO A 273 35.36 1.68 38.03
C PRO A 273 35.93 0.76 36.95
N PHE A 274 35.35 -0.45 36.81
CA PHE A 274 35.81 -1.42 35.82
C PHE A 274 35.42 -1.00 34.38
N LEU A 275 34.31 -0.33 34.23
CA LEU A 275 33.87 0.15 32.92
C LEU A 275 34.82 1.22 32.34
N ARG A 276 35.44 2.05 33.18
CA ARG A 276 36.45 3.03 32.75
C ARG A 276 37.71 2.36 32.18
N GLN A 277 38.12 1.22 32.71
CA GLN A 277 39.22 0.45 32.15
C GLN A 277 38.86 -0.19 30.80
N LEU A 278 37.58 -0.50 30.61
CA LEU A 278 37.03 -1.02 29.34
C LEU A 278 36.67 0.09 28.34
N GLU A 279 36.76 1.36 28.67
CA GLU A 279 36.27 2.47 27.88
C GLU A 279 36.89 2.56 26.49
N GLU A 280 38.19 2.28 26.36
CA GLU A 280 38.87 2.25 25.07
C GLU A 280 38.39 1.11 24.18
N TRP A 281 38.12 -0.04 24.76
CA TRP A 281 37.61 -1.23 24.08
C TRP A 281 36.14 -1.01 23.70
N PHE A 282 35.37 -0.38 24.58
CA PHE A 282 33.97 -0.01 24.33
C PHE A 282 33.82 0.92 23.13
N LYS A 283 34.72 1.89 22.93
CA LYS A 283 34.70 2.78 21.76
C LYS A 283 34.79 2.01 20.44
N LYS A 284 35.60 0.94 20.41
CA LYS A 284 35.79 0.13 19.20
C LYS A 284 34.53 -0.61 18.75
N TRP A 285 33.67 -1.04 19.66
CA TRP A 285 32.42 -1.73 19.33
C TRP A 285 31.19 -0.84 19.36
N TYR A 286 31.26 0.28 20.05
CA TYR A 286 30.19 1.28 20.09
C TYR A 286 29.72 1.67 18.68
N ASP A 287 30.66 1.93 17.78
CA ASP A 287 30.33 2.31 16.40
C ASP A 287 29.60 1.19 15.64
N ALA A 288 29.97 -0.06 15.85
CA ALA A 288 29.30 -1.19 15.22
C ALA A 288 27.89 -1.41 15.78
N LEU A 289 27.74 -1.38 17.12
CA LEU A 289 26.43 -1.48 17.77
C LEU A 289 25.51 -0.34 17.35
N PHE A 290 26.02 0.89 17.43
CA PHE A 290 25.27 2.07 17.06
C PHE A 290 24.78 2.02 15.61
N SER A 291 25.67 1.69 14.68
CA SER A 291 25.30 1.55 13.27
C SER A 291 24.27 0.45 13.03
N SER A 292 24.34 -0.65 13.76
CA SER A 292 23.35 -1.73 13.71
C SER A 292 21.97 -1.26 14.19
N VAL A 293 21.94 -0.57 15.34
CA VAL A 293 20.70 -0.05 15.95
C VAL A 293 20.15 1.14 15.13
N GLU A 294 21.01 2.01 14.60
CA GLU A 294 20.61 3.09 13.67
C GLU A 294 19.91 2.52 12.44
N ASN A 295 20.50 1.52 11.80
CA ASN A 295 19.90 0.89 10.63
C ASN A 295 18.55 0.23 10.97
N GLU A 296 18.45 -0.40 12.13
CA GLU A 296 17.22 -1.00 12.60
C GLU A 296 16.14 0.04 12.88
N LEU A 297 16.48 1.11 13.56
CA LEU A 297 15.55 2.22 13.81
C LEU A 297 15.06 2.86 12.51
N ARG A 298 15.96 3.10 11.56
CA ARG A 298 15.61 3.65 10.26
C ARG A 298 14.73 2.69 9.45
N SER A 299 15.01 1.38 9.50
CA SER A 299 14.16 0.36 8.87
C SER A 299 12.76 0.36 9.46
N ASN A 300 12.64 0.34 10.79
CA ASN A 300 11.35 0.34 11.49
C ASN A 300 10.55 1.63 11.20
N LEU A 301 11.24 2.77 11.17
CA LEU A 301 10.60 4.03 10.76
C LEU A 301 10.12 3.96 9.31
N SER A 302 10.93 3.49 8.38
CA SER A 302 10.56 3.38 6.97
C SER A 302 9.37 2.45 6.77
N GLU A 303 9.33 1.30 7.43
CA GLU A 303 8.23 0.34 7.34
C GLU A 303 6.91 0.93 7.84
N ALA A 304 6.91 1.59 9.01
CA ALA A 304 5.72 2.26 9.53
C ALA A 304 5.19 3.35 8.58
N TRP A 305 6.10 4.01 7.84
CA TRP A 305 5.75 5.05 6.88
C TRP A 305 5.28 4.52 5.54
N GLU A 306 5.81 3.39 5.10
CA GLU A 306 5.31 2.69 3.93
C GLU A 306 3.86 2.27 4.13
N ASP A 307 3.51 1.77 5.32
CA ASP A 307 2.13 1.38 5.66
C ASP A 307 1.16 2.58 5.58
N ASP A 308 1.53 3.73 6.12
CA ASP A 308 0.70 4.94 6.06
C ASP A 308 0.54 5.46 4.61
N ALA A 309 1.63 5.46 3.83
CA ALA A 309 1.61 5.84 2.43
C ALA A 309 0.71 4.90 1.61
N ILE A 310 0.89 3.59 1.76
CA ILE A 310 0.08 2.57 1.07
C ILE A 310 -1.40 2.69 1.46
N SER A 311 -1.72 2.94 2.74
CA SER A 311 -3.10 3.21 3.18
C SER A 311 -3.73 4.38 2.40
N THR A 312 -2.96 5.46 2.19
CA THR A 312 -3.41 6.59 1.36
C THR A 312 -3.62 6.19 -0.11
N PHE A 313 -2.71 5.41 -0.66
CA PHE A 313 -2.81 4.94 -2.05
C PHE A 313 -4.00 4.01 -2.26
N LYS A 314 -4.33 3.17 -1.27
CA LYS A 314 -5.53 2.31 -1.28
C LYS A 314 -6.80 3.15 -1.41
N VAL A 315 -6.95 4.20 -0.60
CA VAL A 315 -8.11 5.09 -0.66
C VAL A 315 -8.19 5.82 -2.01
N ASN A 316 -7.07 6.32 -2.52
CA ASN A 316 -7.04 7.02 -3.80
C ASN A 316 -7.38 6.08 -4.98
N LEU A 317 -6.85 4.84 -4.96
CA LEU A 317 -7.17 3.85 -5.99
C LEU A 317 -8.64 3.45 -5.95
N SER A 318 -9.18 3.15 -4.77
CA SER A 318 -10.59 2.79 -4.60
C SER A 318 -11.51 3.86 -5.19
N LYS A 319 -11.30 5.14 -4.87
CA LYS A 319 -12.08 6.25 -5.42
C LYS A 319 -11.95 6.37 -6.94
N LEU A 320 -10.75 6.18 -7.47
CA LEU A 320 -10.53 6.21 -8.92
C LEU A 320 -11.31 5.09 -9.63
N LEU A 321 -11.30 3.88 -9.06
CA LEU A 321 -12.01 2.72 -9.63
C LEU A 321 -13.53 2.83 -9.46
N LEU A 322 -14.00 3.44 -8.38
CA LEU A 322 -15.43 3.71 -8.11
C LEU A 322 -15.98 4.91 -8.86
N THR A 323 -15.21 5.48 -9.80
CA THR A 323 -15.70 6.58 -10.65
C THR A 323 -16.88 6.12 -11.49
N LYS A 324 -17.94 6.96 -11.52
CA LYS A 324 -19.16 6.71 -12.29
C LYS A 324 -18.84 6.56 -13.77
N PRO A 325 -19.34 5.52 -14.44
CA PRO A 325 -19.16 5.35 -15.88
C PRO A 325 -20.03 6.32 -16.69
N GLU A 326 -19.52 6.70 -17.87
CA GLU A 326 -20.16 7.64 -18.80
C GLU A 326 -20.43 6.97 -20.16
N TYR A 327 -21.36 6.01 -20.18
CA TYR A 327 -21.70 5.24 -21.37
C TYR A 327 -22.51 6.05 -22.41
N GLY A 328 -22.51 5.59 -23.66
CA GLY A 328 -23.39 6.05 -24.74
C GLY A 328 -23.00 7.39 -25.36
N LYS A 329 -21.78 7.87 -25.13
CA LYS A 329 -21.26 9.12 -25.69
C LYS A 329 -20.33 8.91 -26.86
N SER A 330 -20.45 9.71 -27.91
CA SER A 330 -19.44 9.84 -28.97
C SER A 330 -18.34 10.81 -28.52
N ILE A 331 -17.07 10.44 -28.72
CA ILE A 331 -15.94 11.11 -28.07
C ILE A 331 -14.84 11.45 -29.07
N LEU A 332 -14.31 12.68 -28.97
CA LEU A 332 -13.02 13.04 -29.52
C LEU A 332 -11.96 12.94 -28.42
N ALA A 333 -11.08 11.94 -28.52
CA ALA A 333 -10.01 11.69 -27.56
C ALA A 333 -8.68 12.25 -28.08
N ILE A 334 -7.96 12.99 -27.24
CA ILE A 334 -6.64 13.55 -27.55
C ILE A 334 -5.63 13.09 -26.50
N ASP A 335 -4.59 12.39 -26.97
CA ASP A 335 -3.38 12.08 -26.20
C ASP A 335 -2.34 13.19 -26.47
N PRO A 336 -2.09 14.12 -25.53
CA PRO A 336 -1.25 15.27 -25.76
C PRO A 336 0.22 14.88 -25.89
N GLY A 337 0.94 15.54 -26.79
CA GLY A 337 2.37 15.32 -26.97
C GLY A 337 3.03 16.50 -27.67
N TYR A 338 4.02 17.13 -27.02
CA TYR A 338 4.65 18.32 -27.57
C TYR A 338 5.58 18.01 -28.72
N ALA A 339 6.55 17.13 -28.53
CA ALA A 339 7.53 16.76 -29.55
C ALA A 339 6.99 15.73 -30.55
N ALA A 340 6.30 14.72 -30.06
CA ALA A 340 5.74 13.64 -30.88
C ALA A 340 4.44 14.03 -31.61
N GLY A 341 3.83 15.16 -31.25
CA GLY A 341 2.51 15.59 -31.68
C GLY A 341 1.39 14.97 -30.88
N CYS A 342 0.24 15.67 -30.80
CA CYS A 342 -0.97 15.18 -30.16
C CYS A 342 -1.69 14.19 -31.09
N LYS A 343 -2.05 13.04 -30.55
CA LYS A 343 -2.78 12.01 -31.28
C LYS A 343 -4.27 12.15 -31.00
N ILE A 344 -5.07 11.96 -32.01
CA ILE A 344 -6.51 12.14 -31.97
C ILE A 344 -7.17 10.85 -32.43
N CYS A 345 -8.17 10.42 -31.66
CA CYS A 345 -9.07 9.35 -32.06
C CYS A 345 -10.52 9.82 -31.89
N ILE A 346 -11.35 9.57 -32.87
CA ILE A 346 -12.81 9.80 -32.78
C ILE A 346 -13.47 8.42 -32.63
N LEU A 347 -14.36 8.32 -31.65
CA LEU A 347 -15.04 7.08 -31.33
C LEU A 347 -16.56 7.33 -31.32
N ASP A 348 -17.29 6.34 -31.80
CA ASP A 348 -18.76 6.36 -31.72
C ASP A 348 -19.25 6.07 -30.28
N ASN A 349 -20.56 6.16 -30.09
CA ASN A 349 -21.20 5.87 -28.79
C ASN A 349 -21.09 4.39 -28.32
N LEU A 350 -20.66 3.49 -29.20
CA LEU A 350 -20.39 2.08 -28.91
C LEU A 350 -18.91 1.81 -28.66
N GLY A 351 -18.05 2.82 -28.90
CA GLY A 351 -16.62 2.70 -28.68
C GLY A 351 -15.81 2.21 -29.86
N ASN A 352 -16.38 2.20 -31.04
CA ASN A 352 -15.65 1.85 -32.25
C ASN A 352 -14.88 3.06 -32.77
N PRO A 353 -13.59 2.93 -33.13
CA PRO A 353 -12.83 4.02 -33.70
C PRO A 353 -13.34 4.37 -35.11
N LEU A 354 -13.70 5.63 -35.32
CA LEU A 354 -14.20 6.17 -36.59
C LEU A 354 -13.08 6.84 -37.39
N ALA A 355 -12.13 7.48 -36.73
CA ALA A 355 -11.03 8.18 -37.37
C ALA A 355 -9.84 8.35 -36.42
N PHE A 356 -8.65 8.36 -37.00
CA PHE A 356 -7.40 8.73 -36.33
C PHE A 356 -6.79 9.95 -37.01
N SER A 357 -6.20 10.85 -36.27
CA SER A 357 -5.45 11.99 -36.78
C SER A 357 -4.33 12.40 -35.84
N LYS A 358 -3.48 13.32 -36.29
CA LYS A 358 -2.36 13.83 -35.53
C LYS A 358 -2.16 15.33 -35.77
N ILE A 359 -2.01 16.08 -34.69
CA ILE A 359 -1.72 17.52 -34.76
C ILE A 359 -0.43 17.86 -34.03
N PHE A 360 0.18 18.99 -34.40
CA PHE A 360 1.39 19.50 -33.75
C PHE A 360 1.10 20.90 -33.20
N LEU A 361 1.26 21.05 -31.88
CA LEU A 361 0.95 22.31 -31.20
C LEU A 361 1.77 23.53 -31.71
N HIS A 362 3.02 23.29 -32.14
CA HIS A 362 3.85 24.33 -32.74
C HIS A 362 3.42 24.76 -34.14
N LYS A 363 2.45 24.07 -34.77
CA LYS A 363 1.83 24.40 -36.04
C LYS A 363 0.35 24.81 -35.84
N GLU A 364 0.13 25.81 -35.04
CA GLU A 364 -1.18 26.18 -34.47
C GLU A 364 -2.29 26.28 -35.51
N GLU A 365 -2.06 26.99 -36.63
CA GLU A 365 -3.07 27.16 -37.68
C GLU A 365 -3.48 25.85 -38.37
N LEU A 366 -2.50 24.97 -38.61
CA LEU A 366 -2.78 23.64 -39.17
C LEU A 366 -3.55 22.78 -38.18
N ALA A 367 -3.18 22.84 -36.89
CA ALA A 367 -3.85 22.12 -35.82
C ALA A 367 -5.31 22.61 -35.66
N LYS A 368 -5.57 23.91 -35.70
CA LYS A 368 -6.93 24.50 -35.67
C LYS A 368 -7.78 24.03 -36.85
N ASN A 369 -7.21 24.05 -38.04
CA ASN A 369 -7.90 23.62 -39.25
C ASN A 369 -8.27 22.13 -39.18
N GLU A 370 -7.34 21.29 -38.78
CA GLU A 370 -7.57 19.84 -38.63
C GLU A 370 -8.65 19.53 -37.60
N LEU A 371 -8.53 20.10 -36.40
CA LEU A 371 -9.55 19.93 -35.33
C LEU A 371 -10.94 20.46 -35.79
N SER A 372 -10.99 21.63 -36.46
CA SER A 372 -12.25 22.17 -36.96
C SER A 372 -12.90 21.27 -38.03
N ASN A 373 -12.08 20.66 -38.90
CA ASN A 373 -12.56 19.72 -39.89
C ASN A 373 -13.11 18.43 -39.25
N LEU A 374 -12.41 17.89 -38.24
CA LEU A 374 -12.86 16.73 -37.50
C LEU A 374 -14.18 17.00 -36.78
N LEU A 375 -14.29 18.13 -36.05
CA LEU A 375 -15.50 18.52 -35.33
C LEU A 375 -16.68 18.82 -36.23
N LYS A 376 -16.45 19.24 -37.46
CA LYS A 376 -17.52 19.43 -38.49
C LYS A 376 -17.97 18.11 -39.10
N LYS A 377 -17.03 17.19 -39.30
CA LYS A 377 -17.29 15.91 -39.98
C LYS A 377 -17.96 14.88 -39.07
N TYR A 378 -17.63 14.90 -37.78
CA TYR A 378 -18.13 13.95 -36.80
C TYR A 378 -18.87 14.67 -35.68
N ASP A 379 -20.09 14.21 -35.39
CA ASP A 379 -20.83 14.71 -34.24
C ASP A 379 -20.36 14.02 -32.98
N VAL A 380 -19.60 14.72 -32.14
CA VAL A 380 -19.07 14.22 -30.87
C VAL A 380 -19.80 14.88 -29.70
N ASP A 381 -20.13 14.14 -28.66
CA ASP A 381 -20.80 14.67 -27.49
C ASP A 381 -19.84 15.41 -26.57
N VAL A 382 -18.64 14.84 -26.37
CA VAL A 382 -17.63 15.34 -25.45
C VAL A 382 -16.23 15.24 -26.05
N ILE A 383 -15.31 16.03 -25.53
CA ILE A 383 -13.89 15.98 -25.87
C ILE A 383 -13.12 15.58 -24.63
N ILE A 384 -12.19 14.67 -24.76
CA ILE A 384 -11.29 14.28 -23.67
C ILE A 384 -9.83 14.55 -24.05
N VAL A 385 -9.05 15.02 -23.07
CA VAL A 385 -7.64 15.31 -23.24
C VAL A 385 -6.88 14.63 -22.11
N GLY A 386 -5.82 13.89 -22.43
CA GLY A 386 -4.90 13.32 -21.44
C GLY A 386 -4.25 14.44 -20.61
N ASN A 387 -3.85 14.13 -19.38
CA ASN A 387 -3.22 15.11 -18.47
C ASN A 387 -1.69 15.23 -18.64
N GLY A 388 -1.14 14.73 -19.75
CA GLY A 388 0.28 14.76 -20.04
C GLY A 388 0.83 16.09 -20.53
N THR A 389 2.09 16.05 -20.98
CA THR A 389 2.79 17.25 -21.48
C THR A 389 2.12 17.79 -22.75
N GLY A 390 1.72 19.04 -22.73
CA GLY A 390 0.98 19.70 -23.84
C GLY A 390 -0.55 19.69 -23.65
N SER A 391 -1.06 19.14 -22.53
CA SER A 391 -2.49 19.10 -22.22
C SER A 391 -3.11 20.49 -22.19
N LYS A 392 -2.45 21.45 -21.53
CA LYS A 392 -2.95 22.81 -21.34
C LYS A 392 -3.02 23.59 -22.65
N GLU A 393 -2.00 23.47 -23.47
CA GLU A 393 -1.95 24.09 -24.80
C GLU A 393 -3.01 23.46 -25.72
N THR A 394 -3.22 22.17 -25.63
CA THR A 394 -4.28 21.46 -26.36
C THR A 394 -5.67 21.97 -25.96
N ILE A 395 -5.91 22.09 -24.65
CA ILE A 395 -7.18 22.62 -24.11
C ILE A 395 -7.38 24.07 -24.54
N ALA A 396 -6.38 24.93 -24.45
CA ALA A 396 -6.45 26.33 -24.90
C ALA A 396 -6.81 26.43 -26.38
N LEU A 397 -6.24 25.58 -27.23
CA LEU A 397 -6.57 25.51 -28.66
C LEU A 397 -8.04 25.12 -28.89
N LEU A 398 -8.54 24.12 -28.16
CA LEU A 398 -9.91 23.61 -28.27
C LEU A 398 -10.95 24.64 -27.84
N TRP A 399 -10.70 25.47 -26.84
CA TRP A 399 -11.61 26.51 -26.36
C TRP A 399 -12.03 27.52 -27.43
N TRP A 400 -11.14 27.78 -28.39
CA TRP A 400 -11.45 28.68 -29.52
C TRP A 400 -12.26 28.00 -30.62
N LEU A 401 -12.34 26.68 -30.63
CA LEU A 401 -12.91 25.89 -31.72
C LEU A 401 -14.30 25.31 -31.41
N THR A 402 -14.62 25.15 -30.14
CA THR A 402 -15.86 24.46 -29.75
C THR A 402 -16.42 24.96 -28.40
N THR A 403 -17.72 24.78 -28.23
CA THR A 403 -18.45 25.01 -26.98
C THR A 403 -18.73 23.69 -26.24
N LYS A 404 -18.29 22.56 -26.79
CA LYS A 404 -18.50 21.24 -26.17
C LYS A 404 -17.69 21.09 -24.92
N ASP A 405 -18.14 20.26 -24.02
CA ASP A 405 -17.45 19.97 -22.76
C ASP A 405 -16.13 19.25 -23.02
N ILE A 406 -15.08 19.77 -22.38
CA ILE A 406 -13.74 19.19 -22.43
C ILE A 406 -13.42 18.60 -21.07
N PHE A 407 -13.05 17.32 -21.02
CA PHE A 407 -12.65 16.62 -19.80
C PHE A 407 -11.17 16.25 -19.83
N ILE A 408 -10.54 16.31 -18.66
CA ILE A 408 -9.15 15.90 -18.48
C ILE A 408 -9.15 14.48 -17.90
N VAL A 409 -8.46 13.56 -18.57
CA VAL A 409 -8.35 12.15 -18.18
C VAL A 409 -6.91 11.83 -17.76
N ASN A 410 -6.77 11.07 -16.67
CA ASN A 410 -5.47 10.61 -16.20
C ASN A 410 -4.88 9.56 -17.16
N GLU A 411 -3.71 9.86 -17.74
CA GLU A 411 -3.02 8.99 -18.69
C GLU A 411 -2.02 8.01 -18.03
N SER A 412 -1.85 8.05 -16.69
CA SER A 412 -0.90 7.18 -15.98
C SER A 412 -1.10 5.71 -16.32
N GLY A 413 -0.03 5.02 -16.71
CA GLY A 413 -0.08 3.63 -17.14
C GLY A 413 -0.67 3.38 -18.54
N ALA A 414 -1.14 4.41 -19.29
CA ALA A 414 -1.62 4.22 -20.66
C ALA A 414 -0.53 3.73 -21.61
N SER A 415 0.69 4.22 -21.44
CA SER A 415 1.87 3.74 -22.18
C SER A 415 2.24 2.29 -21.84
N VAL A 416 2.05 1.87 -20.58
CA VAL A 416 2.27 0.48 -20.16
C VAL A 416 1.22 -0.43 -20.77
N TYR A 417 -0.05 -0.03 -20.75
CA TYR A 417 -1.12 -0.76 -21.44
C TYR A 417 -0.83 -0.88 -22.94
N SER A 418 -0.55 0.22 -23.63
CA SER A 418 -0.38 0.25 -25.09
C SER A 418 0.73 -0.68 -25.61
N ALA A 419 1.78 -0.89 -24.82
CA ALA A 419 2.88 -1.81 -25.10
C ALA A 419 2.63 -3.26 -24.64
N SER A 420 1.55 -3.50 -23.87
CA SER A 420 1.27 -4.80 -23.28
C SER A 420 0.74 -5.82 -24.30
N LYS A 421 0.84 -7.12 -23.95
CA LYS A 421 0.20 -8.20 -24.70
C LYS A 421 -1.32 -8.06 -24.73
N VAL A 422 -1.89 -7.52 -23.66
CA VAL A 422 -3.33 -7.23 -23.54
C VAL A 422 -3.80 -6.35 -24.68
N ALA A 423 -3.14 -5.19 -24.84
CA ALA A 423 -3.47 -4.24 -25.89
C ALA A 423 -3.23 -4.80 -27.31
N GLN A 424 -2.20 -5.66 -27.46
CA GLN A 424 -1.93 -6.34 -28.72
C GLN A 424 -3.01 -7.38 -29.08
N GLU A 425 -3.51 -8.13 -28.08
CA GLU A 425 -4.61 -9.08 -28.27
C GLU A 425 -5.94 -8.37 -28.57
N GLU A 426 -6.20 -7.20 -27.95
CA GLU A 426 -7.41 -6.42 -28.18
C GLU A 426 -7.42 -5.69 -29.53
N PHE A 427 -6.27 -5.18 -29.96
CA PHE A 427 -6.11 -4.38 -31.19
C PHE A 427 -4.83 -4.78 -31.94
N PRO A 428 -4.83 -5.96 -32.59
CA PRO A 428 -3.64 -6.46 -33.30
C PRO A 428 -3.21 -5.56 -34.46
N GLU A 429 -4.18 -4.92 -35.12
CA GLU A 429 -3.97 -4.09 -36.32
C GLU A 429 -3.53 -2.64 -36.00
N LEU A 430 -3.64 -2.20 -34.74
CA LEU A 430 -3.29 -0.82 -34.36
C LEU A 430 -1.85 -0.75 -33.81
N ASP A 431 -1.23 0.40 -33.98
CA ASP A 431 0.07 0.64 -33.34
C ASP A 431 -0.08 0.93 -31.82
N SER A 432 1.06 1.02 -31.12
CA SER A 432 1.04 1.27 -29.68
C SER A 432 0.51 2.65 -29.31
N LEU A 433 0.61 3.61 -30.24
CA LEU A 433 0.19 4.99 -30.03
C LEU A 433 -1.33 5.10 -30.06
N ASP A 434 -1.95 4.48 -31.05
CA ASP A 434 -3.41 4.44 -31.22
C ASP A 434 -4.08 3.66 -30.09
N ARG A 435 -3.46 2.52 -29.65
CA ARG A 435 -3.93 1.78 -28.49
C ARG A 435 -3.92 2.62 -27.20
N GLY A 436 -2.91 3.48 -27.02
CA GLY A 436 -2.85 4.42 -25.88
C GLY A 436 -4.02 5.41 -25.87
N THR A 437 -4.34 6.00 -27.04
CA THR A 437 -5.44 6.95 -27.18
C THR A 437 -6.80 6.30 -26.94
N ILE A 438 -7.00 5.07 -27.42
CA ILE A 438 -8.23 4.29 -27.13
C ILE A 438 -8.34 3.99 -25.63
N SER A 439 -7.23 3.69 -24.96
CA SER A 439 -7.24 3.47 -23.52
C SER A 439 -7.69 4.71 -22.74
N LEU A 440 -7.25 5.89 -23.12
CA LEU A 440 -7.71 7.16 -22.50
C LEU A 440 -9.22 7.32 -22.63
N TRP A 441 -9.78 7.03 -23.81
CA TRP A 441 -11.22 7.08 -24.00
C TRP A 441 -11.95 6.08 -23.10
N ARG A 442 -11.49 4.82 -23.05
CA ARG A 442 -12.12 3.78 -22.23
C ARG A 442 -12.06 4.12 -20.73
N ARG A 443 -11.03 4.80 -20.28
CA ARG A 443 -10.94 5.31 -18.91
C ARG A 443 -11.97 6.39 -18.59
N PHE A 444 -12.38 7.17 -19.57
CA PHE A 444 -13.46 8.12 -19.40
C PHE A 444 -14.81 7.42 -19.34
N ILE A 445 -15.03 6.43 -20.22
CA ILE A 445 -16.30 5.69 -20.26
C ILE A 445 -16.47 4.78 -19.04
N ASP A 446 -15.46 4.00 -18.69
CA ASP A 446 -15.47 3.10 -17.53
C ASP A 446 -14.05 2.91 -16.99
N PRO A 447 -13.64 3.72 -16.00
CA PRO A 447 -12.30 3.63 -15.42
C PRO A 447 -11.98 2.25 -14.86
N LEU A 448 -12.91 1.59 -14.17
CA LEU A 448 -12.71 0.26 -13.60
C LEU A 448 -12.35 -0.76 -14.68
N SER A 449 -13.16 -0.85 -15.73
CA SER A 449 -12.98 -1.83 -16.80
C SER A 449 -11.66 -1.68 -17.56
N GLU A 450 -11.12 -0.47 -17.62
CA GLU A 450 -9.86 -0.21 -18.29
C GLU A 450 -8.64 -0.31 -17.36
N LEU A 451 -8.72 0.23 -16.16
CA LEU A 451 -7.57 0.28 -15.23
C LEU A 451 -7.18 -1.11 -14.70
N VAL A 452 -8.10 -2.05 -14.59
CA VAL A 452 -7.78 -3.44 -14.20
C VAL A 452 -6.87 -4.16 -15.20
N LYS A 453 -6.69 -3.63 -16.42
CA LYS A 453 -5.78 -4.16 -17.45
C LYS A 453 -4.35 -3.69 -17.26
N VAL A 454 -4.12 -2.71 -16.41
CA VAL A 454 -2.83 -2.09 -16.15
C VAL A 454 -2.30 -2.62 -14.81
N PRO A 455 -1.00 -2.96 -14.70
CA PRO A 455 -0.40 -3.28 -13.42
C PRO A 455 -0.65 -2.14 -12.42
N VAL A 456 -1.20 -2.47 -11.25
CA VAL A 456 -1.65 -1.45 -10.27
C VAL A 456 -0.53 -0.49 -9.84
N GLY A 457 0.70 -0.98 -9.77
CA GLY A 457 1.88 -0.16 -9.51
C GLY A 457 2.20 0.89 -10.60
N SER A 458 1.60 0.77 -11.78
CA SER A 458 1.73 1.74 -12.89
C SER A 458 0.63 2.81 -12.91
N ILE A 459 -0.41 2.64 -12.10
CA ILE A 459 -1.47 3.65 -11.90
C ILE A 459 -0.96 4.63 -10.85
N TRP A 460 -0.82 5.92 -11.22
CA TRP A 460 -0.37 6.91 -10.25
C TRP A 460 -1.49 7.27 -9.28
N VAL A 461 -1.32 6.91 -8.02
CA VAL A 461 -2.29 7.11 -6.94
C VAL A 461 -1.77 7.96 -5.79
N GLY A 462 -0.54 8.44 -5.88
CA GLY A 462 0.00 9.36 -4.88
C GLY A 462 1.50 9.62 -4.97
N LEU A 463 1.94 10.67 -4.27
CA LEU A 463 3.36 10.97 -4.09
C LEU A 463 4.05 9.83 -3.35
N TYR A 464 5.32 9.62 -3.67
CA TYR A 464 6.17 8.58 -3.05
C TYR A 464 5.78 7.13 -3.38
N GLN A 465 4.87 6.88 -4.33
CA GLN A 465 4.49 5.53 -4.74
C GLN A 465 5.70 4.68 -5.18
N HIS A 466 6.71 5.30 -5.77
CA HIS A 466 7.94 4.62 -6.21
C HIS A 466 9.00 4.50 -5.11
N ASP A 467 8.75 5.02 -3.92
CA ASP A 467 9.66 5.00 -2.79
C ASP A 467 9.29 3.93 -1.75
N VAL A 468 8.18 3.22 -1.96
CA VAL A 468 7.74 2.07 -1.14
C VAL A 468 8.10 0.74 -1.81
N GLN A 469 8.11 -0.34 -1.04
CA GLN A 469 8.42 -1.67 -1.57
C GLN A 469 7.42 -2.08 -2.65
N ALA A 470 7.90 -2.29 -3.89
CA ALA A 470 7.05 -2.56 -5.05
C ALA A 470 6.16 -3.80 -4.86
N LYS A 471 6.67 -4.88 -4.23
CA LYS A 471 5.90 -6.11 -3.98
C LYS A 471 4.75 -5.87 -3.02
N LYS A 472 5.00 -5.17 -1.91
CA LYS A 472 3.98 -4.83 -0.90
C LYS A 472 2.91 -3.91 -1.49
N LEU A 473 3.35 -2.90 -2.25
CA LEU A 473 2.44 -2.00 -2.96
C LEU A 473 1.53 -2.75 -3.93
N GLU A 474 2.07 -3.65 -4.74
CA GLU A 474 1.31 -4.40 -5.75
C GLU A 474 0.29 -5.34 -5.10
N GLU A 475 0.65 -6.00 -4.01
CA GLU A 475 -0.23 -6.85 -3.23
C GLU A 475 -1.38 -6.05 -2.61
N GLU A 476 -1.08 -4.96 -1.90
CA GLU A 476 -2.07 -4.14 -1.22
C GLU A 476 -3.02 -3.41 -2.18
N LEU A 477 -2.50 -2.88 -3.29
CA LEU A 477 -3.36 -2.27 -4.31
C LEU A 477 -4.13 -3.32 -5.12
N GLY A 478 -3.58 -4.52 -5.30
CA GLY A 478 -4.28 -5.66 -5.89
C GLY A 478 -5.53 -6.05 -5.07
N ASN A 479 -5.41 -6.06 -3.74
CA ASN A 479 -6.53 -6.29 -2.82
C ASN A 479 -7.64 -5.23 -3.01
N VAL A 480 -7.28 -3.96 -3.19
CA VAL A 480 -8.26 -2.90 -3.45
C VAL A 480 -9.00 -3.13 -4.77
N VAL A 481 -8.31 -3.55 -5.82
CA VAL A 481 -8.96 -3.86 -7.10
C VAL A 481 -9.95 -5.01 -6.92
N GLU A 482 -9.56 -6.08 -6.22
CA GLU A 482 -10.43 -7.21 -5.91
C GLU A 482 -11.68 -6.77 -5.14
N ASP A 483 -11.50 -5.97 -4.08
CA ASP A 483 -12.60 -5.48 -3.25
C ASP A 483 -13.58 -4.63 -4.06
N VAL A 484 -13.06 -3.68 -4.85
CA VAL A 484 -13.88 -2.78 -5.67
C VAL A 484 -14.63 -3.54 -6.78
N VAL A 485 -13.96 -4.46 -7.49
CA VAL A 485 -14.63 -5.27 -8.52
C VAL A 485 -15.76 -6.10 -7.94
N ASN A 486 -15.56 -6.67 -6.75
CA ASN A 486 -16.60 -7.45 -6.06
C ASN A 486 -17.62 -6.53 -5.35
N GLU A 487 -17.37 -5.25 -5.17
CA GLU A 487 -18.33 -4.26 -4.65
C GLU A 487 -19.30 -3.78 -5.72
N VAL A 488 -18.82 -3.52 -6.92
CA VAL A 488 -19.63 -3.06 -8.02
C VAL A 488 -20.24 -4.25 -8.76
N TRP A 489 -21.33 -4.00 -9.47
CA TRP A 489 -21.96 -5.04 -10.26
C TRP A 489 -21.24 -5.27 -11.58
N VAL A 490 -20.97 -6.53 -11.85
CA VAL A 490 -20.31 -6.91 -13.08
C VAL A 490 -21.32 -7.59 -14.00
N ASN A 491 -21.72 -6.91 -15.07
CA ASN A 491 -22.49 -7.53 -16.15
C ASN A 491 -21.60 -8.53 -16.90
N VAL A 492 -21.91 -9.82 -16.78
CA VAL A 492 -21.10 -10.89 -17.37
C VAL A 492 -21.01 -10.77 -18.89
N ASN A 493 -22.05 -10.24 -19.56
CA ASN A 493 -22.10 -10.11 -21.01
C ASN A 493 -21.23 -8.94 -21.53
N ASN A 494 -20.98 -7.93 -20.72
CA ASN A 494 -20.21 -6.73 -21.12
C ASN A 494 -18.80 -6.67 -20.55
N ALA A 495 -18.57 -7.33 -19.41
CA ALA A 495 -17.28 -7.27 -18.71
C ALA A 495 -16.12 -7.88 -19.51
N SER A 496 -14.94 -7.29 -19.46
CA SER A 496 -13.74 -7.88 -20.03
C SER A 496 -13.30 -9.12 -19.25
N SER A 497 -12.53 -10.01 -19.88
CA SER A 497 -11.94 -11.17 -19.17
C SER A 497 -11.00 -10.72 -18.02
N TYR A 498 -10.52 -9.50 -18.04
CA TYR A 498 -9.66 -8.92 -17.01
C TYR A 498 -10.47 -8.54 -15.76
N VAL A 499 -11.63 -7.93 -15.93
CA VAL A 499 -12.58 -7.67 -14.81
C VAL A 499 -13.05 -9.00 -14.21
N LEU A 500 -13.47 -9.95 -15.05
CA LEU A 500 -13.93 -11.25 -14.60
C LEU A 500 -12.90 -12.02 -13.76
N ASN A 501 -11.60 -11.83 -14.03
CA ASN A 501 -10.53 -12.46 -13.25
C ASN A 501 -10.41 -11.96 -11.80
N TYR A 502 -10.96 -10.80 -11.47
CA TYR A 502 -11.04 -10.28 -10.11
C TYR A 502 -12.30 -10.66 -9.36
N ILE A 503 -13.24 -11.34 -10.04
CA ILE A 503 -14.43 -11.88 -9.38
C ILE A 503 -14.03 -13.07 -8.50
N SER A 504 -14.56 -13.06 -7.29
CA SER A 504 -14.37 -14.12 -6.30
C SER A 504 -14.54 -15.52 -6.90
N GLY A 505 -13.51 -16.35 -6.79
CA GLY A 505 -13.50 -17.72 -7.29
C GLY A 505 -13.25 -17.91 -8.80
N ILE A 506 -13.08 -16.84 -9.58
CA ILE A 506 -12.81 -16.90 -11.03
C ILE A 506 -11.33 -16.70 -11.33
N ASP A 507 -10.67 -17.74 -11.81
CA ASP A 507 -9.29 -17.63 -12.28
C ASP A 507 -9.20 -17.11 -13.75
N LYS A 508 -7.99 -16.81 -14.19
CA LYS A 508 -7.72 -16.27 -15.53
C LYS A 508 -8.20 -17.17 -16.68
N ARG A 509 -8.19 -18.50 -16.48
CA ARG A 509 -8.61 -19.46 -17.52
C ARG A 509 -10.12 -19.46 -17.62
N LEU A 510 -10.81 -19.51 -16.48
CA LEU A 510 -12.25 -19.45 -16.40
C LEU A 510 -12.79 -18.10 -16.89
N ALA A 511 -12.15 -16.99 -16.53
CA ALA A 511 -12.50 -15.66 -17.04
C ALA A 511 -12.48 -15.59 -18.58
N LYS A 512 -11.42 -16.13 -19.23
CA LYS A 512 -11.35 -16.23 -20.70
C LYS A 512 -12.43 -17.16 -21.26
N LYS A 513 -12.72 -18.29 -20.61
CA LYS A 513 -13.78 -19.23 -21.02
C LYS A 513 -15.14 -18.56 -20.96
N ILE A 514 -15.46 -17.86 -19.87
CA ILE A 514 -16.71 -17.12 -19.72
C ILE A 514 -16.81 -16.03 -20.78
N TYR A 515 -15.75 -15.27 -20.99
CA TYR A 515 -15.69 -14.21 -22.01
C TYR A 515 -16.00 -14.73 -23.43
N ASN A 516 -15.46 -15.87 -23.83
CA ASN A 516 -15.57 -16.42 -25.19
C ASN A 516 -16.94 -17.08 -25.45
N ASN A 517 -17.65 -17.51 -24.42
CA ASN A 517 -18.91 -18.25 -24.54
C ASN A 517 -20.17 -17.37 -24.40
N ARG A 518 -20.03 -16.05 -24.51
CA ARG A 518 -21.15 -15.11 -24.47
C ARG A 518 -22.00 -15.15 -25.75
N PRO A 519 -23.26 -14.68 -25.67
CA PRO A 519 -23.97 -14.13 -24.51
C PRO A 519 -24.60 -15.19 -23.64
N TYR A 520 -24.72 -14.89 -22.33
CA TYR A 520 -25.49 -15.67 -21.36
C TYR A 520 -26.89 -15.10 -21.20
N LYS A 521 -27.91 -15.97 -21.17
CA LYS A 521 -29.32 -15.57 -21.00
C LYS A 521 -29.79 -15.60 -19.56
N SER A 522 -29.12 -16.40 -18.71
CA SER A 522 -29.44 -16.54 -17.30
C SER A 522 -28.23 -16.96 -16.47
N ARG A 523 -28.33 -16.83 -15.16
CA ARG A 523 -27.31 -17.35 -14.23
C ARG A 523 -27.17 -18.88 -14.31
N GLU A 524 -28.25 -19.60 -14.66
CA GLU A 524 -28.20 -21.05 -14.87
C GLU A 524 -27.35 -21.44 -16.09
N ASP A 525 -27.37 -20.64 -17.15
CA ASP A 525 -26.47 -20.84 -18.30
C ASP A 525 -25.01 -20.63 -17.91
N LEU A 526 -24.75 -19.69 -17.04
CA LEU A 526 -23.42 -19.41 -16.54
C LEU A 526 -22.90 -20.57 -15.65
N LYS A 527 -23.77 -21.20 -14.86
CA LYS A 527 -23.44 -22.36 -14.01
C LYS A 527 -22.77 -23.49 -14.81
N LYS A 528 -23.16 -23.69 -16.07
CA LYS A 528 -22.59 -24.74 -16.95
C LYS A 528 -21.12 -24.52 -17.29
N GLN A 529 -20.57 -23.32 -17.04
CA GLN A 529 -19.18 -22.96 -17.37
C GLN A 529 -18.18 -23.27 -16.27
N MET A 530 -18.64 -23.44 -15.02
CA MET A 530 -17.82 -23.53 -13.82
C MET A 530 -18.21 -24.68 -12.90
N THR A 531 -17.39 -24.98 -11.91
CA THR A 531 -17.73 -25.97 -10.87
C THR A 531 -18.77 -25.39 -9.92
N GLU A 532 -19.49 -26.26 -9.21
CA GLU A 532 -20.50 -25.83 -8.26
C GLU A 532 -19.92 -24.90 -7.18
N LYS A 533 -18.78 -25.24 -6.64
CA LYS A 533 -18.06 -24.43 -5.64
C LYS A 533 -17.67 -23.06 -6.17
N THR A 534 -17.17 -22.98 -7.39
CA THR A 534 -16.83 -21.69 -8.02
C THR A 534 -18.09 -20.87 -8.30
N TYR A 535 -19.17 -21.54 -8.72
CA TYR A 535 -20.46 -20.89 -8.97
C TYR A 535 -21.01 -20.25 -7.69
N GLU A 536 -21.03 -21.01 -6.59
CA GLU A 536 -21.49 -20.52 -5.29
C GLU A 536 -20.78 -19.21 -4.88
N GLN A 537 -19.48 -19.12 -5.11
CA GLN A 537 -18.72 -17.91 -4.76
C GLN A 537 -18.88 -16.78 -5.75
N ALA A 538 -18.86 -17.08 -7.06
CA ALA A 538 -18.80 -16.06 -8.11
C ALA A 538 -20.15 -15.40 -8.41
N ILE A 539 -21.24 -16.17 -8.28
CA ILE A 539 -22.56 -15.75 -8.79
C ILE A 539 -23.14 -14.53 -8.05
N TRP A 540 -22.74 -14.31 -6.82
CA TRP A 540 -23.11 -13.13 -6.03
C TRP A 540 -22.69 -11.81 -6.69
N PHE A 541 -21.58 -11.83 -7.42
CA PHE A 541 -20.92 -10.65 -7.99
C PHE A 541 -21.24 -10.44 -9.48
N LEU A 542 -21.91 -11.43 -10.10
CA LEU A 542 -22.24 -11.41 -11.53
C LEU A 542 -23.71 -11.10 -11.76
N ARG A 543 -23.98 -10.28 -12.77
CA ARG A 543 -25.33 -9.85 -13.16
C ARG A 543 -25.58 -10.13 -14.64
N ILE A 544 -26.84 -10.42 -14.95
CA ILE A 544 -27.34 -10.57 -16.32
C ILE A 544 -28.60 -9.72 -16.47
N PRO A 545 -28.47 -8.41 -16.73
CA PRO A 545 -29.60 -7.49 -16.84
C PRO A 545 -30.62 -7.89 -17.91
N GLU A 546 -30.16 -8.61 -18.93
CA GLU A 546 -30.95 -9.05 -20.08
C GLU A 546 -31.75 -10.37 -19.80
N SER A 547 -31.58 -10.95 -18.59
CA SER A 547 -32.26 -12.20 -18.22
C SER A 547 -33.78 -12.00 -18.08
N GLU A 548 -34.54 -13.03 -18.46
CA GLU A 548 -35.99 -13.09 -18.18
C GLU A 548 -36.26 -13.18 -16.67
N GLU A 549 -35.37 -13.80 -15.91
CA GLU A 549 -35.42 -13.83 -14.45
C GLU A 549 -34.87 -12.53 -13.86
N LYS A 550 -35.74 -11.66 -13.34
CA LYS A 550 -35.37 -10.37 -12.78
C LYS A 550 -34.36 -10.47 -11.64
N LEU A 551 -34.36 -11.56 -10.88
CA LEU A 551 -33.45 -11.80 -9.78
C LEU A 551 -32.01 -12.01 -10.25
N ASP A 552 -31.77 -12.37 -11.52
CA ASP A 552 -30.43 -12.45 -12.11
C ASP A 552 -29.71 -11.08 -12.20
N ASN A 553 -30.43 -9.98 -12.04
CA ASN A 553 -29.90 -8.63 -11.97
C ASN A 553 -29.86 -8.07 -10.53
N THR A 554 -29.85 -8.94 -9.53
CA THR A 554 -29.82 -8.57 -8.10
C THR A 554 -28.63 -9.17 -7.37
N ASP A 555 -28.41 -8.77 -6.11
CA ASP A 555 -27.41 -9.36 -5.21
C ASP A 555 -27.89 -10.69 -4.61
N ILE A 556 -29.10 -11.16 -4.91
CA ILE A 556 -29.73 -12.37 -4.33
C ILE A 556 -29.11 -13.62 -4.97
N HIS A 557 -28.68 -14.57 -4.14
CA HIS A 557 -28.18 -15.86 -4.62
C HIS A 557 -29.28 -16.72 -5.21
N PRO A 558 -29.05 -17.52 -6.26
CA PRO A 558 -30.05 -18.39 -6.85
C PRO A 558 -30.73 -19.38 -5.87
N GLU A 559 -30.01 -19.81 -4.83
CA GLU A 559 -30.60 -20.65 -3.76
C GLU A 559 -31.70 -19.94 -2.99
N GLN A 560 -31.65 -18.61 -2.91
CA GLN A 560 -32.67 -17.81 -2.22
C GLN A 560 -33.81 -17.34 -3.13
N TYR A 561 -33.84 -17.71 -4.43
CA TYR A 561 -34.84 -17.22 -5.36
C TYR A 561 -36.27 -17.58 -4.96
N ASN A 562 -36.49 -18.77 -4.44
CA ASN A 562 -37.82 -19.17 -3.98
C ASN A 562 -38.26 -18.34 -2.77
N LEU A 563 -37.35 -18.10 -1.83
CA LEU A 563 -37.57 -17.21 -0.69
C LEU A 563 -37.84 -15.77 -1.17
N ALA A 564 -37.00 -15.26 -2.04
CA ALA A 564 -37.12 -13.90 -2.56
C ALA A 564 -38.46 -13.67 -3.30
N LYS A 565 -38.84 -14.58 -4.17
CA LYS A 565 -40.13 -14.52 -4.86
C LYS A 565 -41.30 -14.50 -3.90
N PHE A 566 -41.27 -15.32 -2.84
CA PHE A 566 -42.29 -15.32 -1.82
C PHE A 566 -42.34 -13.99 -1.05
N VAL A 567 -41.20 -13.52 -0.57
CA VAL A 567 -41.11 -12.25 0.18
C VAL A 567 -41.55 -11.05 -0.66
N ILE A 568 -41.10 -10.97 -1.91
CA ILE A 568 -41.44 -9.84 -2.83
C ILE A 568 -42.96 -9.87 -3.18
N ALA A 569 -43.57 -11.04 -3.28
CA ALA A 569 -44.99 -11.15 -3.61
C ALA A 569 -45.93 -10.89 -2.43
N GLU A 570 -45.54 -11.30 -1.23
CA GLU A 570 -46.43 -11.33 -0.06
C GLU A 570 -46.21 -10.19 0.92
N PHE A 571 -45.01 -9.53 0.91
CA PHE A 571 -44.72 -8.44 1.83
C PHE A 571 -45.33 -7.13 1.34
N ALA A 572 -46.29 -6.61 2.09
CA ALA A 572 -47.05 -5.39 1.77
C ALA A 572 -46.38 -4.06 2.29
N GLY A 573 -45.27 -4.15 3.02
CA GLY A 573 -44.42 -3.00 3.31
C GLY A 573 -44.65 -2.28 4.65
N GLU A 574 -45.41 -2.78 5.62
CA GLU A 574 -45.68 -2.07 6.87
C GLU A 574 -44.77 -2.49 8.03
N ASN A 575 -44.61 -3.77 8.34
CA ASN A 575 -43.77 -4.25 9.44
C ASN A 575 -43.08 -5.59 9.08
N LEU A 576 -41.79 -5.54 8.82
CA LEU A 576 -41.01 -6.68 8.40
C LEU A 576 -40.88 -7.74 9.52
N GLN A 577 -40.77 -7.31 10.78
CA GLN A 577 -40.67 -8.22 11.90
C GLN A 577 -41.95 -9.01 12.09
N GLU A 578 -43.10 -8.38 12.00
CA GLU A 578 -44.41 -9.04 12.10
C GLU A 578 -44.61 -10.01 10.95
N PHE A 579 -44.28 -9.61 9.73
CA PHE A 579 -44.30 -10.50 8.55
C PHE A 579 -43.40 -11.73 8.74
N PHE A 580 -42.20 -11.53 9.29
CA PHE A 580 -41.28 -12.63 9.57
C PHE A 580 -41.84 -13.60 10.59
N ASP A 581 -42.35 -13.08 11.72
CA ASP A 581 -42.90 -13.91 12.80
C ASP A 581 -44.13 -14.70 12.36
N GLU A 582 -45.05 -14.09 11.62
CA GLU A 582 -46.26 -14.74 11.09
C GLU A 582 -45.95 -15.81 10.03
N ASN A 583 -44.92 -15.66 9.24
CA ASN A 583 -44.58 -16.55 8.13
C ASN A 583 -43.38 -17.45 8.42
N PHE A 584 -42.83 -17.45 9.62
CA PHE A 584 -41.54 -18.10 9.97
C PHE A 584 -41.43 -19.55 9.48
N GLU A 585 -42.46 -20.40 9.72
CA GLU A 585 -42.48 -21.80 9.30
C GLU A 585 -42.46 -21.98 7.77
N LYS A 586 -43.06 -21.06 7.04
CA LYS A 586 -43.04 -21.05 5.57
C LYS A 586 -41.68 -20.60 5.04
N LEU A 587 -41.13 -19.52 5.61
CA LEU A 587 -39.86 -18.95 5.26
C LEU A 587 -38.73 -19.96 5.48
N LYS A 588 -38.74 -20.67 6.62
CA LYS A 588 -37.78 -21.70 6.95
C LYS A 588 -37.80 -22.91 6.01
N LYS A 589 -38.99 -23.28 5.49
CA LYS A 589 -39.10 -24.32 4.47
C LYS A 589 -38.51 -23.89 3.12
N LEU A 590 -38.48 -22.61 2.82
CA LEU A 590 -37.94 -22.08 1.57
C LEU A 590 -36.42 -21.87 1.66
N TYR A 591 -35.93 -21.58 2.86
CA TYR A 591 -34.48 -21.36 3.13
C TYR A 591 -34.21 -21.65 4.61
N ASP A 592 -33.36 -22.64 4.93
CA ASP A 592 -33.13 -23.10 6.29
C ASP A 592 -32.52 -22.05 7.22
N ASP A 593 -31.57 -21.20 6.72
CA ASP A 593 -30.88 -20.18 7.46
C ASP A 593 -31.61 -18.81 7.41
N VAL A 594 -32.92 -18.80 7.22
CA VAL A 594 -33.68 -17.54 7.13
C VAL A 594 -33.76 -16.81 8.46
N ASN A 595 -33.49 -15.52 8.39
CA ASN A 595 -33.63 -14.57 9.50
C ASN A 595 -34.12 -13.22 8.95
N ILE A 596 -34.37 -12.25 9.87
CA ILE A 596 -34.89 -10.95 9.48
C ILE A 596 -33.94 -10.18 8.55
N TRP A 597 -32.62 -10.29 8.77
CA TRP A 597 -31.58 -9.68 7.93
C TRP A 597 -31.61 -10.24 6.50
N THR A 598 -31.90 -11.51 6.33
CA THR A 598 -32.06 -12.13 5.01
C THR A 598 -33.22 -11.51 4.27
N LEU A 599 -34.33 -11.21 4.93
CA LEU A 599 -35.48 -10.55 4.32
C LEU A 599 -35.19 -9.09 3.96
N GLU A 600 -34.57 -8.36 4.89
CA GLU A 600 -34.14 -6.99 4.63
C GLU A 600 -33.20 -6.91 3.42
N PHE A 601 -32.22 -7.82 3.37
CA PHE A 601 -31.27 -7.91 2.25
C PHE A 601 -31.96 -8.19 0.92
N ILE A 602 -32.94 -9.13 0.90
CA ILE A 602 -33.71 -9.46 -0.31
C ILE A 602 -34.48 -8.25 -0.79
N LEU A 603 -35.19 -7.54 0.10
CA LEU A 603 -36.01 -6.39 -0.26
C LEU A 603 -35.17 -5.24 -0.74
N ASP A 604 -34.04 -4.95 -0.06
CA ASP A 604 -33.11 -3.89 -0.45
C ASP A 604 -32.42 -4.21 -1.80
N SER A 605 -31.96 -5.45 -1.96
CA SER A 605 -31.34 -5.91 -3.20
C SER A 605 -32.29 -5.85 -4.40
N TYR A 606 -33.56 -6.21 -4.20
CA TYR A 606 -34.57 -6.11 -5.26
C TYR A 606 -34.93 -4.68 -5.60
N LYS A 607 -35.06 -3.79 -4.59
CA LYS A 607 -35.33 -2.36 -4.77
C LYS A 607 -34.22 -1.66 -5.52
N ASN A 608 -32.98 -2.04 -5.26
CA ASN A 608 -31.79 -1.44 -5.85
C ASN A 608 -31.30 -2.19 -7.12
N ALA A 609 -32.11 -3.12 -7.65
CA ALA A 609 -31.78 -3.87 -8.85
C ALA A 609 -31.48 -2.93 -10.04
N GLY A 610 -30.32 -3.09 -10.67
CA GLY A 610 -29.90 -2.30 -11.83
C GLY A 610 -29.44 -0.87 -11.52
N ILE A 611 -29.41 -0.43 -10.27
CA ILE A 611 -28.85 0.90 -9.91
C ILE A 611 -27.34 0.81 -9.87
N GLU A 612 -26.68 1.70 -10.63
CA GLU A 612 -25.21 1.81 -10.62
C GLU A 612 -24.72 2.29 -9.23
N LYS A 613 -23.86 1.51 -8.59
CA LYS A 613 -23.32 1.81 -7.25
C LYS A 613 -22.22 2.90 -7.29
N ARG A 614 -21.57 3.05 -8.44
CA ARG A 614 -20.54 4.07 -8.62
C ARG A 614 -21.17 5.43 -8.83
N THR A 615 -21.13 6.30 -7.86
CA THR A 615 -21.78 7.62 -7.87
C THR A 615 -20.78 8.77 -7.94
N ILE A 616 -19.50 8.51 -7.64
CA ILE A 616 -18.45 9.53 -7.58
C ILE A 616 -18.05 9.92 -9.01
N SER A 617 -18.11 11.20 -9.36
CA SER A 617 -17.52 11.70 -10.60
C SER A 617 -16.13 12.24 -10.32
N THR A 618 -15.10 11.59 -10.85
CA THR A 618 -13.71 12.08 -10.80
C THR A 618 -13.29 12.72 -12.14
N HIS A 619 -14.21 12.76 -13.12
CA HIS A 619 -13.93 13.37 -14.41
C HIS A 619 -13.87 14.88 -14.29
N LYS A 620 -12.70 15.42 -14.50
CA LYS A 620 -12.44 16.84 -14.40
C LYS A 620 -12.85 17.55 -15.69
N LYS A 621 -13.85 18.43 -15.62
CA LYS A 621 -14.16 19.35 -16.70
C LYS A 621 -13.08 20.44 -16.77
N ALA A 622 -12.53 20.69 -17.94
CA ALA A 622 -11.59 21.77 -18.13
C ALA A 622 -12.29 23.12 -17.94
N ILE A 623 -11.68 23.99 -17.15
CA ILE A 623 -12.23 25.33 -16.89
C ILE A 623 -11.90 26.26 -18.06
N ALA A 624 -12.90 27.08 -18.49
CA ALA A 624 -12.72 28.03 -19.55
C ALA A 624 -11.63 29.07 -19.23
N GLY A 625 -10.73 29.30 -20.19
CA GLY A 625 -9.76 30.37 -20.09
C GLY A 625 -8.29 29.95 -20.04
N GLY A 626 -7.96 28.65 -20.05
CA GLY A 626 -6.57 28.24 -19.96
C GLY A 626 -6.02 28.58 -18.58
N TYR A 627 -4.91 29.11 -18.36
CA TYR A 627 -4.43 29.56 -17.05
C TYR A 627 -5.38 30.59 -16.45
N VAL A 628 -5.91 30.33 -15.27
CA VAL A 628 -6.48 31.38 -14.43
C VAL A 628 -5.33 32.34 -14.15
N ASP A 629 -5.46 33.60 -14.50
CA ASP A 629 -4.50 34.66 -14.17
C ASP A 629 -4.70 35.02 -12.68
N ALA A 630 -4.62 33.98 -11.85
CA ALA A 630 -4.91 34.04 -10.43
C ALA A 630 -3.67 34.55 -9.69
N LYS A 631 -3.91 35.53 -8.84
CA LYS A 631 -2.89 36.19 -8.03
C LYS A 631 -2.96 35.73 -6.58
N GLU A 632 -1.94 36.04 -5.82
CA GLU A 632 -1.98 35.87 -4.38
C GLU A 632 -3.23 36.55 -3.79
N TRP A 633 -3.88 35.85 -2.88
CA TRP A 633 -5.11 36.24 -2.18
C TRP A 633 -6.42 36.03 -2.96
N ASP A 634 -6.37 35.60 -4.21
CA ASP A 634 -7.58 35.24 -4.94
C ASP A 634 -8.22 33.97 -4.38
N ILE A 635 -9.55 33.94 -4.34
CA ILE A 635 -10.33 32.75 -4.01
C ILE A 635 -10.68 32.06 -5.31
N VAL A 636 -10.29 30.82 -5.44
CA VAL A 636 -10.47 30.01 -6.65
C VAL A 636 -11.13 28.67 -6.31
N GLU A 637 -11.87 28.15 -7.27
CA GLU A 637 -12.35 26.77 -7.20
C GLU A 637 -11.25 25.82 -7.68
N GLY A 638 -11.11 24.71 -7.01
CA GLY A 638 -10.12 23.70 -7.36
C GLY A 638 -10.64 22.30 -7.06
N ILE A 639 -9.96 21.30 -7.60
CA ILE A 639 -10.29 19.90 -7.39
C ILE A 639 -9.12 19.22 -6.68
N VAL A 640 -9.42 18.49 -5.62
CA VAL A 640 -8.44 17.69 -4.86
C VAL A 640 -7.91 16.57 -5.75
N LYS A 641 -6.62 16.63 -6.09
CA LYS A 641 -5.96 15.57 -6.88
C LYS A 641 -5.35 14.47 -6.04
N ASN A 642 -4.84 14.83 -4.90
CA ASN A 642 -4.17 13.88 -4.02
C ASN A 642 -4.28 14.33 -2.57
N VAL A 643 -4.55 13.40 -1.67
CA VAL A 643 -4.59 13.63 -0.23
C VAL A 643 -3.39 12.97 0.40
N VAL A 644 -2.67 13.71 1.22
CA VAL A 644 -1.51 13.26 1.98
C VAL A 644 -1.72 13.60 3.46
N PRO A 645 -1.07 12.93 4.41
CA PRO A 645 -1.33 13.16 5.83
C PRO A 645 -1.16 14.62 6.28
N PHE A 646 -0.32 15.38 5.58
CA PHE A 646 -0.02 16.78 5.90
C PHE A 646 -0.85 17.80 5.10
N GLY A 647 -1.77 17.37 4.24
CA GLY A 647 -2.58 18.27 3.44
C GLY A 647 -3.17 17.64 2.19
N ALA A 648 -3.68 18.48 1.29
CA ALA A 648 -4.19 18.05 0.00
C ALA A 648 -3.58 18.86 -1.15
N PHE A 649 -3.24 18.17 -2.23
CA PHE A 649 -2.86 18.81 -3.47
C PHE A 649 -4.11 19.09 -4.28
N VAL A 650 -4.31 20.36 -4.59
CA VAL A 650 -5.51 20.88 -5.27
C VAL A 650 -5.09 21.50 -6.58
N ASP A 651 -5.73 21.05 -7.64
CA ASP A 651 -5.59 21.68 -8.96
C ASP A 651 -6.55 22.87 -9.04
N VAL A 652 -5.98 24.02 -9.08
CA VAL A 652 -6.68 25.32 -9.22
C VAL A 652 -6.56 25.91 -10.63
N GLY A 653 -6.16 25.10 -11.62
CA GLY A 653 -6.00 25.56 -13.01
C GLY A 653 -4.69 26.30 -13.29
N LEU A 654 -3.75 26.37 -12.36
CA LEU A 654 -2.42 26.93 -12.52
C LEU A 654 -1.41 25.90 -13.06
N LYS A 655 -0.16 26.31 -13.31
CA LYS A 655 0.89 25.43 -13.89
C LYS A 655 1.14 24.16 -13.08
N GLN A 656 1.03 24.27 -11.75
CA GLN A 656 1.20 23.15 -10.83
C GLN A 656 0.04 23.10 -9.83
N ASP A 657 -0.16 21.93 -9.24
CA ASP A 657 -1.15 21.79 -8.18
C ASP A 657 -0.67 22.53 -6.93
N GLY A 658 -1.58 23.24 -6.28
CA GLY A 658 -1.31 23.94 -5.03
C GLY A 658 -1.49 23.01 -3.82
N LEU A 659 -0.74 23.24 -2.75
CA LEU A 659 -0.87 22.50 -1.51
C LEU A 659 -1.72 23.27 -0.50
N VAL A 660 -2.83 22.68 -0.06
CA VAL A 660 -3.54 23.08 1.16
C VAL A 660 -2.93 22.29 2.32
N HIS A 661 -2.04 22.95 3.08
CA HIS A 661 -1.44 22.30 4.24
C HIS A 661 -2.48 22.11 5.36
N ILE A 662 -2.34 21.06 6.17
CA ILE A 662 -3.25 20.73 7.28
C ILE A 662 -3.50 21.91 8.23
N SER A 663 -2.50 22.77 8.45
CA SER A 663 -2.63 23.99 9.24
C SER A 663 -3.46 25.10 8.59
N GLN A 664 -3.80 24.98 7.32
CA GLN A 664 -4.53 25.97 6.53
C GLN A 664 -5.94 25.52 6.13
N ILE A 665 -6.38 24.35 6.65
CA ILE A 665 -7.70 23.79 6.31
C ILE A 665 -8.79 24.57 7.02
N TRP A 666 -8.77 24.60 8.36
CA TRP A 666 -9.76 25.26 9.19
C TRP A 666 -9.10 25.91 10.42
N ASP A 667 -9.87 26.71 11.19
CA ASP A 667 -9.40 27.28 12.45
C ASP A 667 -9.30 26.24 13.58
N LYS A 668 -9.88 25.04 13.40
CA LYS A 668 -9.75 23.91 14.31
C LYS A 668 -8.59 23.00 13.89
N TYR A 669 -7.96 22.38 14.88
CA TYR A 669 -6.90 21.41 14.64
C TYR A 669 -7.43 20.17 13.90
N VAL A 670 -6.88 19.90 12.71
CA VAL A 670 -7.13 18.70 11.93
C VAL A 670 -5.92 17.77 12.14
N LYS A 671 -6.16 16.53 12.50
CA LYS A 671 -5.09 15.57 12.78
C LYS A 671 -4.54 14.95 11.49
N ASP A 672 -5.44 14.59 10.58
CA ASP A 672 -5.12 14.00 9.28
C ASP A 672 -5.98 14.66 8.19
N ALA A 673 -5.36 15.03 7.09
CA ALA A 673 -6.07 15.63 5.96
C ALA A 673 -7.10 14.69 5.31
N LYS A 674 -6.93 13.37 5.47
CA LYS A 674 -7.88 12.34 5.02
C LYS A 674 -9.25 12.43 5.67
N GLU A 675 -9.34 13.06 6.86
CA GLU A 675 -10.62 13.28 7.56
C GLU A 675 -11.46 14.40 6.90
N VAL A 676 -10.85 15.22 6.06
CA VAL A 676 -11.46 16.44 5.50
C VAL A 676 -11.54 16.41 4.00
N PHE A 677 -10.54 15.84 3.33
CA PHE A 677 -10.45 15.85 1.88
C PHE A 677 -10.65 14.48 1.26
N GLU A 678 -11.31 14.52 0.11
CA GLU A 678 -11.45 13.38 -0.77
C GLU A 678 -10.86 13.68 -2.15
N VAL A 679 -10.21 12.69 -2.79
CA VAL A 679 -9.74 12.82 -4.16
C VAL A 679 -10.94 13.00 -5.09
N GLY A 680 -10.86 14.02 -5.96
CA GLY A 680 -11.97 14.41 -6.84
C GLY A 680 -12.96 15.40 -6.24
N GLN A 681 -12.83 15.76 -4.95
CA GLN A 681 -13.68 16.74 -4.29
C GLN A 681 -13.43 18.14 -4.83
N ASP A 682 -14.52 18.86 -5.13
CA ASP A 682 -14.47 20.29 -5.41
C ASP A 682 -14.28 21.08 -4.12
N VAL A 683 -13.31 21.97 -4.11
CA VAL A 683 -12.97 22.79 -2.95
C VAL A 683 -12.77 24.25 -3.36
N ARG A 684 -13.22 25.17 -2.50
CA ARG A 684 -12.88 26.59 -2.63
C ARG A 684 -11.64 26.86 -1.79
N VAL A 685 -10.63 27.44 -2.42
CA VAL A 685 -9.35 27.70 -1.77
C VAL A 685 -8.86 29.11 -2.10
N LYS A 686 -8.13 29.67 -1.18
CA LYS A 686 -7.46 30.94 -1.34
C LYS A 686 -6.00 30.73 -1.67
N ILE A 687 -5.47 31.40 -2.68
CA ILE A 687 -4.05 31.36 -3.02
C ILE A 687 -3.32 32.22 -1.99
N LEU A 688 -2.48 31.56 -1.16
CA LEU A 688 -1.73 32.26 -0.13
C LEU A 688 -0.40 32.79 -0.64
N TRP A 689 0.24 32.04 -1.55
CA TRP A 689 1.56 32.38 -2.04
C TRP A 689 1.90 31.57 -3.30
N ILE A 690 2.61 32.20 -4.25
CA ILE A 690 3.11 31.57 -5.47
C ILE A 690 4.61 31.85 -5.57
N ASP A 691 5.42 30.80 -5.61
CA ASP A 691 6.85 30.92 -5.88
C ASP A 691 7.09 30.92 -7.39
N GLU A 692 7.43 32.06 -7.94
CA GLU A 692 7.67 32.23 -9.37
C GLU A 692 8.87 31.41 -9.89
N LYS A 693 9.83 31.05 -9.05
CA LYS A 693 11.02 30.29 -9.46
C LYS A 693 10.74 28.79 -9.51
N THR A 694 10.06 28.29 -8.48
CA THR A 694 9.77 26.84 -8.35
C THR A 694 8.36 26.48 -8.74
N TRP A 695 7.50 27.47 -9.00
CA TRP A 695 6.07 27.35 -9.28
C TRP A 695 5.29 26.61 -8.17
N ARG A 696 5.81 26.62 -6.94
CA ARG A 696 5.10 26.08 -5.78
C ARG A 696 3.97 27.02 -5.39
N ILE A 697 2.79 26.45 -5.16
CA ILE A 697 1.58 27.19 -4.84
C ILE A 697 1.11 26.74 -3.45
N SER A 698 1.01 27.69 -2.53
CA SER A 698 0.42 27.45 -1.22
C SER A 698 -1.02 27.93 -1.22
N LEU A 699 -1.89 27.06 -0.75
CA LEU A 699 -3.34 27.29 -0.69
C LEU A 699 -3.84 27.23 0.74
N GLY A 700 -4.94 27.91 1.03
CA GLY A 700 -5.62 27.87 2.33
C GLY A 700 -7.13 27.89 2.17
N MET A 701 -7.82 27.33 3.15
CA MET A 701 -9.30 27.34 3.23
C MET A 701 -9.80 28.22 4.37
N ARG A 702 -8.92 28.84 5.14
CA ARG A 702 -9.32 29.73 6.23
C ARG A 702 -9.95 30.99 5.69
N GLY A 703 -11.19 31.25 6.10
CA GLY A 703 -11.93 32.45 5.71
C GLY A 703 -12.40 32.44 4.26
N VAL A 704 -12.62 31.27 3.65
CA VAL A 704 -13.15 31.09 2.29
C VAL A 704 -14.61 30.68 2.33
#